data_8f9015aecfaf67c20316691593b49357
#
_entry.id   8f9015aecfaf67c20316691593b49357
#
_cell.length_a   1.000
_cell.length_b   1.000
_cell.length_c   1.000
_cell.angle_alpha   90.00
_cell.angle_beta   90.00
_cell.angle_gamma   90.00
#
_symmetry.space_group_name_H-M   'P 1'
#
loop_
_entity.id
_entity.type
_entity.pdbx_description
1 polymer ?
#
loop_
_entity_poly.entity_id
_entity_poly.type
_entity_poly.pdbx_seq_one_letter_code
_entity_poly.pdbx_strand_id
1 'polypeptide(L)'
;MTTYFITGGTGFIGRRVIGKLLDTHPDAQVYALVRAGSRPRFDAVFSDAASDRLHPVVGDLTSPGLGVADDELPQIDHVIHLAAIYDMTADAESQQRANVDGTARVIDFAVEHDAMLHHVSSIAVSGDHDGVFTETDFDLGQGFPTPYHRTKFEAEKLVRDRAGLRWRVYRPSVVVGDSRTGAMDKVDGPYYFFPLLALLGMLPSRLPLPMPDLGRLNLVPVDFVAEAIVTLVDHDPLRGGQVFHLGDSCDRGVMGMYNALAPAIGSPKGVGVVSNRIVAPALAMTGFGPIAPIRDLIASQAGIPPALLDGMRMTADFRSAQTLALLGRLGVTLPDLDDYGPRLWEFWTAHLDPSRHRRADPRGPLVGKHILITGGSSGIGKATARMCVARGADVYVVARDVDDLHAAVTELEGTQPKSGLPAGRVYAYQCDITDEEAVRTLVKTIISEHGHVDVLVNNAGRSIRRSTLHSVDRSHDYHRVMAVNYFGAVNLVLALLPHMIERRSGRVVNVSSIAVQTRGARFGAYAASKAALEAFSESTGVETLSDHVTFTNVRLPLVRTRMIAPTEAYQNSAGVWSVDKAASKVLEGILRHPARISPPLGQLAEFGRKFTPRLTSRILHQEYLLVDESAAALGTVER
;
A
#
# COMPACT_ATOMS: atom_id res chain seq x y z
N MET A 1 -25.53 -34.05 16.81
CA MET A 1 -25.40 -32.60 16.54
C MET A 1 -24.29 -32.11 17.44
N THR A 2 -23.16 -31.70 16.90
CA THR A 2 -21.98 -31.27 17.65
C THR A 2 -21.91 -29.74 17.65
N THR A 3 -21.66 -29.14 18.78
CA THR A 3 -21.66 -27.71 18.97
C THR A 3 -20.23 -27.20 19.20
N TYR A 4 -19.81 -26.28 18.36
CA TYR A 4 -18.48 -25.67 18.42
C TYR A 4 -18.59 -24.19 18.84
N PHE A 5 -17.76 -23.79 19.80
CA PHE A 5 -17.55 -22.39 20.14
C PHE A 5 -16.18 -21.95 19.67
N ILE A 6 -16.12 -20.89 18.84
CA ILE A 6 -14.88 -20.49 18.16
C ILE A 6 -14.52 -19.05 18.51
N THR A 7 -13.30 -18.84 19.01
CA THR A 7 -12.73 -17.51 19.17
C THR A 7 -11.78 -17.20 18.01
N GLY A 8 -11.73 -15.95 17.56
CA GLY A 8 -10.87 -15.56 16.43
C GLY A 8 -11.41 -15.99 15.06
N GLY A 9 -12.73 -16.25 14.94
CA GLY A 9 -13.39 -16.74 13.73
C GLY A 9 -13.23 -15.84 12.49
N THR A 10 -13.06 -14.52 12.65
CA THR A 10 -12.83 -13.59 11.53
C THR A 10 -11.35 -13.49 11.11
N GLY A 11 -10.46 -14.19 11.82
CA GLY A 11 -9.02 -14.22 11.54
C GLY A 11 -8.66 -15.10 10.35
N PHE A 12 -7.38 -15.05 9.94
CA PHE A 12 -6.86 -15.73 8.77
C PHE A 12 -7.07 -17.26 8.79
N ILE A 13 -6.76 -17.91 9.92
CA ILE A 13 -7.01 -19.34 10.13
C ILE A 13 -8.49 -19.59 10.46
N GLY A 14 -9.07 -18.76 11.35
CA GLY A 14 -10.40 -18.99 11.91
C GLY A 14 -11.52 -19.09 10.89
N ARG A 15 -11.55 -18.21 9.89
CA ARG A 15 -12.58 -18.26 8.85
C ARG A 15 -12.51 -19.53 8.00
N ARG A 16 -11.30 -20.08 7.79
CA ARG A 16 -11.11 -21.34 7.06
C ARG A 16 -11.50 -22.54 7.89
N VAL A 17 -11.21 -22.50 9.20
CA VAL A 17 -11.67 -23.53 10.15
C VAL A 17 -13.20 -23.55 10.19
N ILE A 18 -13.86 -22.40 10.30
CA ILE A 18 -15.33 -22.29 10.26
C ILE A 18 -15.87 -22.86 8.95
N GLY A 19 -15.36 -22.40 7.81
CA GLY A 19 -15.79 -22.89 6.51
C GLY A 19 -15.63 -24.41 6.40
N LYS A 20 -14.46 -24.94 6.78
CA LYS A 20 -14.20 -26.40 6.72
C LYS A 20 -15.08 -27.19 7.67
N LEU A 21 -15.37 -26.68 8.89
CA LEU A 21 -16.30 -27.32 9.81
C LEU A 21 -17.71 -27.43 9.23
N LEU A 22 -18.21 -26.32 8.66
CA LEU A 22 -19.54 -26.28 8.05
C LEU A 22 -19.66 -27.20 6.82
N ASP A 23 -18.57 -27.32 6.04
CA ASP A 23 -18.51 -28.19 4.86
C ASP A 23 -18.41 -29.66 5.24
N THR A 24 -17.63 -30.00 6.28
CA THR A 24 -17.35 -31.39 6.68
C THR A 24 -18.46 -31.97 7.55
N HIS A 25 -19.12 -31.14 8.37
CA HIS A 25 -20.15 -31.55 9.33
C HIS A 25 -21.50 -30.90 9.05
N PRO A 26 -22.37 -31.53 8.26
CA PRO A 26 -23.69 -30.99 7.92
C PRO A 26 -24.58 -30.68 9.15
N ASP A 27 -24.40 -31.40 10.25
CA ASP A 27 -25.18 -31.25 11.49
C ASP A 27 -24.52 -30.39 12.57
N ALA A 28 -23.33 -29.81 12.27
CA ALA A 28 -22.62 -28.96 13.25
C ALA A 28 -23.30 -27.61 13.44
N GLN A 29 -23.25 -27.13 14.68
CA GLN A 29 -23.60 -25.74 15.02
C GLN A 29 -22.32 -25.01 15.45
N VAL A 30 -22.05 -23.85 14.88
CA VAL A 30 -20.83 -23.05 15.13
C VAL A 30 -21.21 -21.71 15.75
N TYR A 31 -20.77 -21.47 16.96
CA TYR A 31 -20.93 -20.22 17.69
C TYR A 31 -19.61 -19.46 17.66
N ALA A 32 -19.55 -18.33 16.95
CA ALA A 32 -18.33 -17.57 16.79
C ALA A 32 -18.32 -16.32 17.69
N LEU A 33 -17.36 -16.22 18.60
CA LEU A 33 -17.19 -15.04 19.46
C LEU A 33 -16.71 -13.86 18.62
N VAL A 34 -17.47 -12.77 18.60
CA VAL A 34 -17.22 -11.59 17.79
C VAL A 34 -17.39 -10.34 18.65
N ARG A 35 -16.39 -9.45 18.66
CA ARG A 35 -16.52 -8.14 19.30
C ARG A 35 -17.57 -7.30 18.58
N ALA A 36 -18.35 -6.50 19.33
CA ALA A 36 -19.40 -5.64 18.76
C ALA A 36 -18.93 -4.82 17.55
N GLY A 37 -17.75 -4.19 17.64
CA GLY A 37 -17.16 -3.43 16.53
C GLY A 37 -16.68 -4.28 15.34
N SER A 38 -16.57 -5.60 15.50
CA SER A 38 -16.13 -6.52 14.42
C SER A 38 -17.31 -7.25 13.77
N ARG A 39 -18.54 -7.03 14.22
CA ARG A 39 -19.75 -7.66 13.68
C ARG A 39 -19.93 -7.38 12.16
N PRO A 40 -19.80 -6.14 11.66
CA PRO A 40 -19.94 -5.89 10.22
C PRO A 40 -18.92 -6.64 9.37
N ARG A 41 -17.70 -6.81 9.89
CA ARG A 41 -16.66 -7.60 9.22
C ARG A 41 -17.01 -9.09 9.18
N PHE A 42 -17.58 -9.62 10.28
CA PHE A 42 -18.03 -11.00 10.32
C PHE A 42 -19.12 -11.24 9.27
N ASP A 43 -20.14 -10.38 9.25
CA ASP A 43 -21.25 -10.49 8.30
C ASP A 43 -20.77 -10.41 6.83
N ALA A 44 -19.78 -9.56 6.55
CA ALA A 44 -19.18 -9.45 5.22
C ALA A 44 -18.34 -10.69 4.82
N VAL A 45 -17.60 -11.28 5.78
CA VAL A 45 -16.76 -12.47 5.52
C VAL A 45 -17.61 -13.72 5.27
N PHE A 46 -18.76 -13.82 5.93
CA PHE A 46 -19.63 -14.99 5.88
C PHE A 46 -20.96 -14.74 5.17
N SER A 47 -21.08 -13.67 4.36
CA SER A 47 -22.29 -13.33 3.59
C SER A 47 -22.83 -14.51 2.77
N ASP A 48 -21.93 -15.25 2.12
CA ASP A 48 -22.27 -16.38 1.26
C ASP A 48 -22.42 -17.71 2.03
N ALA A 49 -21.85 -17.76 3.25
CA ALA A 49 -21.90 -18.91 4.16
C ALA A 49 -22.98 -18.74 5.25
N ALA A 50 -23.83 -17.72 5.15
CA ALA A 50 -24.93 -17.46 6.09
C ALA A 50 -25.90 -18.64 6.09
N SER A 51 -25.56 -19.66 6.86
CA SER A 51 -26.39 -20.82 7.12
C SER A 51 -27.00 -20.69 8.51
N ASP A 52 -28.15 -21.30 8.72
CA ASP A 52 -28.78 -21.45 10.03
C ASP A 52 -27.90 -22.17 11.07
N ARG A 53 -26.63 -22.46 10.71
CA ARG A 53 -25.65 -23.20 11.50
C ARG A 53 -24.47 -22.37 12.00
N LEU A 54 -24.36 -21.10 11.57
CA LEU A 54 -23.29 -20.18 12.00
C LEU A 54 -23.88 -19.01 12.78
N HIS A 55 -23.59 -18.97 14.07
CA HIS A 55 -24.16 -18.01 15.00
C HIS A 55 -23.05 -17.08 15.54
N PRO A 56 -23.05 -15.79 15.16
CA PRO A 56 -22.17 -14.82 15.77
C PRO A 56 -22.66 -14.45 17.18
N VAL A 57 -21.80 -14.66 18.16
CA VAL A 57 -22.03 -14.32 19.58
C VAL A 57 -21.23 -13.06 19.90
N VAL A 58 -21.91 -12.03 20.37
CA VAL A 58 -21.24 -10.78 20.76
C VAL A 58 -20.59 -10.94 22.12
N GLY A 59 -19.28 -10.69 22.20
CA GLY A 59 -18.53 -10.77 23.46
C GLY A 59 -17.07 -10.31 23.29
N ASP A 60 -16.28 -10.41 24.35
CA ASP A 60 -14.89 -9.98 24.37
C ASP A 60 -14.05 -10.88 25.27
N LEU A 61 -12.89 -11.35 24.76
CA LEU A 61 -11.92 -12.18 25.51
C LEU A 61 -11.42 -11.51 26.80
N THR A 62 -11.49 -10.18 26.88
CA THR A 62 -11.04 -9.42 28.05
C THR A 62 -12.11 -9.32 29.14
N SER A 63 -13.31 -9.81 28.91
CA SER A 63 -14.44 -9.76 29.84
C SER A 63 -14.61 -11.09 30.59
N PRO A 64 -15.06 -11.07 31.86
CA PRO A 64 -15.47 -12.29 32.58
C PRO A 64 -16.57 -13.04 31.80
N GLY A 65 -16.54 -14.38 31.78
CA GLY A 65 -17.48 -15.19 31.00
C GLY A 65 -17.46 -14.88 29.50
N LEU A 66 -16.35 -14.32 28.98
CA LEU A 66 -16.21 -13.82 27.61
C LEU A 66 -17.22 -12.72 27.23
N GLY A 67 -17.92 -12.13 28.22
CA GLY A 67 -19.00 -11.17 28.02
C GLY A 67 -20.25 -11.75 27.34
N VAL A 68 -20.41 -13.06 27.39
CA VAL A 68 -21.57 -13.79 26.83
C VAL A 68 -22.52 -14.14 27.98
N ALA A 69 -23.81 -14.00 27.76
CA ALA A 69 -24.82 -14.42 28.75
C ALA A 69 -25.00 -15.94 28.68
N ASP A 70 -25.03 -16.61 29.84
CA ASP A 70 -25.11 -18.07 29.93
C ASP A 70 -26.36 -18.67 29.29
N ASP A 71 -27.44 -17.91 29.22
CA ASP A 71 -28.72 -18.31 28.62
C ASP A 71 -28.76 -18.14 27.08
N GLU A 72 -27.75 -17.57 26.49
CA GLU A 72 -27.63 -17.38 25.04
C GLU A 72 -26.97 -18.55 24.31
N LEU A 73 -26.34 -19.50 25.05
CA LEU A 73 -25.59 -20.60 24.46
C LEU A 73 -26.22 -21.98 24.75
N PRO A 74 -26.23 -22.90 23.78
CA PRO A 74 -26.52 -24.30 24.06
C PRO A 74 -25.34 -24.98 24.78
N GLN A 75 -25.48 -26.27 25.08
CA GLN A 75 -24.34 -27.07 25.52
C GLN A 75 -23.25 -27.05 24.44
N ILE A 76 -22.03 -26.70 24.85
CA ILE A 76 -20.85 -26.63 23.97
C ILE A 76 -20.04 -27.92 24.13
N ASP A 77 -19.77 -28.62 23.03
CA ASP A 77 -18.94 -29.82 23.01
C ASP A 77 -17.45 -29.50 22.86
N HIS A 78 -17.15 -28.53 21.98
CA HIS A 78 -15.79 -28.16 21.62
C HIS A 78 -15.60 -26.64 21.63
N VAL A 79 -14.52 -26.17 22.24
CA VAL A 79 -14.05 -24.79 22.19
C VAL A 79 -12.78 -24.73 21.34
N ILE A 80 -12.81 -24.04 20.20
CA ILE A 80 -11.62 -23.85 19.34
C ILE A 80 -11.11 -22.43 19.54
N HIS A 81 -9.97 -22.31 20.23
CA HIS A 81 -9.37 -21.04 20.59
C HIS A 81 -8.27 -20.64 19.59
N LEU A 82 -8.62 -19.77 18.65
CA LEU A 82 -7.73 -19.23 17.61
C LEU A 82 -7.38 -17.76 17.82
N ALA A 83 -8.10 -17.07 18.71
CA ALA A 83 -7.89 -15.66 18.96
C ALA A 83 -6.55 -15.42 19.65
N ALA A 84 -5.70 -14.65 19.00
CA ALA A 84 -4.45 -14.14 19.54
C ALA A 84 -4.04 -12.87 18.79
N ILE A 85 -3.29 -12.00 19.43
CA ILE A 85 -2.57 -10.93 18.75
C ILE A 85 -1.28 -11.54 18.19
N TYR A 86 -1.24 -11.69 16.85
CA TYR A 86 -0.04 -11.99 16.10
C TYR A 86 0.46 -10.71 15.45
N ASP A 87 1.21 -9.92 16.21
CA ASP A 87 1.89 -8.71 15.75
C ASP A 87 3.17 -8.55 16.57
N MET A 88 4.30 -8.78 15.92
CA MET A 88 5.62 -8.67 16.60
C MET A 88 5.96 -7.22 16.98
N THR A 89 5.19 -6.25 16.48
CA THR A 89 5.35 -4.82 16.78
C THR A 89 4.38 -4.32 17.85
N ALA A 90 3.39 -5.13 18.24
CA ALA A 90 2.45 -4.78 19.30
C ALA A 90 3.16 -4.72 20.66
N ASP A 91 2.70 -3.81 21.51
CA ASP A 91 3.24 -3.66 22.86
C ASP A 91 3.01 -4.90 23.72
N ALA A 92 3.91 -5.14 24.70
CA ALA A 92 3.89 -6.34 25.53
C ALA A 92 2.61 -6.44 26.39
N GLU A 93 2.04 -5.32 26.83
CA GLU A 93 0.85 -5.31 27.67
C GLU A 93 -0.41 -5.74 26.89
N SER A 94 -0.57 -5.24 25.67
CA SER A 94 -1.65 -5.66 24.78
C SER A 94 -1.58 -7.14 24.43
N GLN A 95 -0.36 -7.66 24.18
CA GLN A 95 -0.14 -9.09 23.95
C GLN A 95 -0.45 -9.92 25.20
N GLN A 96 -0.03 -9.47 26.38
CA GLN A 96 -0.34 -10.16 27.64
C GLN A 96 -1.85 -10.28 27.86
N ARG A 97 -2.57 -9.17 27.76
CA ARG A 97 -4.03 -9.14 27.94
C ARG A 97 -4.77 -10.03 26.95
N ALA A 98 -4.39 -10.02 25.69
CA ALA A 98 -5.11 -10.78 24.67
C ALA A 98 -4.71 -12.26 24.66
N ASN A 99 -3.40 -12.58 24.72
CA ASN A 99 -2.90 -13.93 24.50
C ASN A 99 -2.91 -14.75 25.79
N VAL A 100 -2.63 -14.16 26.95
CA VAL A 100 -2.52 -14.89 28.22
C VAL A 100 -3.80 -14.78 29.03
N ASP A 101 -4.21 -13.53 29.37
CA ASP A 101 -5.40 -13.33 30.18
C ASP A 101 -6.67 -13.74 29.42
N GLY A 102 -6.72 -13.51 28.09
CA GLY A 102 -7.79 -13.98 27.23
C GLY A 102 -7.88 -15.50 27.19
N THR A 103 -6.72 -16.20 27.09
CA THR A 103 -6.69 -17.67 27.15
C THR A 103 -7.15 -18.20 28.49
N ALA A 104 -6.78 -17.56 29.61
CA ALA A 104 -7.26 -17.95 30.94
C ALA A 104 -8.79 -17.94 31.03
N ARG A 105 -9.46 -16.92 30.47
CA ARG A 105 -10.92 -16.84 30.42
C ARG A 105 -11.56 -17.89 29.52
N VAL A 106 -10.93 -18.20 28.39
CA VAL A 106 -11.40 -19.29 27.51
C VAL A 106 -11.28 -20.65 28.18
N ILE A 107 -10.23 -20.85 28.99
CA ILE A 107 -10.07 -22.04 29.82
C ILE A 107 -11.23 -22.15 30.82
N ASP A 108 -11.53 -21.09 31.58
CA ASP A 108 -12.63 -21.10 32.55
C ASP A 108 -13.97 -21.39 31.85
N PHE A 109 -14.24 -20.73 30.70
CA PHE A 109 -15.42 -21.01 29.88
C PHE A 109 -15.50 -22.48 29.41
N ALA A 110 -14.39 -23.05 28.94
CA ALA A 110 -14.38 -24.45 28.52
C ALA A 110 -14.63 -25.44 29.69
N VAL A 111 -14.14 -25.13 30.90
CA VAL A 111 -14.40 -25.90 32.11
C VAL A 111 -15.86 -25.80 32.54
N GLU A 112 -16.46 -24.59 32.51
CA GLU A 112 -17.87 -24.35 32.86
C GLU A 112 -18.83 -25.15 31.97
N HIS A 113 -18.51 -25.28 30.67
CA HIS A 113 -19.29 -26.05 29.71
C HIS A 113 -18.95 -27.53 29.61
N ASP A 114 -17.97 -28.05 30.41
CA ASP A 114 -17.37 -29.38 30.24
C ASP A 114 -16.92 -29.68 28.79
N ALA A 115 -16.48 -28.64 28.08
CA ALA A 115 -16.10 -28.71 26.69
C ALA A 115 -14.63 -29.11 26.49
N MET A 116 -14.33 -29.77 25.37
CA MET A 116 -12.95 -30.04 24.95
C MET A 116 -12.32 -28.75 24.39
N LEU A 117 -11.22 -28.30 24.99
CA LEU A 117 -10.49 -27.11 24.51
C LEU A 117 -9.47 -27.49 23.44
N HIS A 118 -9.60 -26.90 22.26
CA HIS A 118 -8.64 -26.96 21.16
C HIS A 118 -7.88 -25.64 21.09
N HIS A 119 -6.68 -25.58 21.69
CA HIS A 119 -5.87 -24.37 21.74
C HIS A 119 -4.90 -24.30 20.56
N VAL A 120 -5.03 -23.28 19.72
CA VAL A 120 -4.08 -23.02 18.63
C VAL A 120 -2.93 -22.17 19.16
N SER A 121 -1.86 -22.86 19.52
CA SER A 121 -0.59 -22.31 19.97
C SER A 121 0.30 -21.91 18.77
N SER A 122 1.59 -22.09 18.84
CA SER A 122 2.56 -21.83 17.76
C SER A 122 3.87 -22.57 18.06
N ILE A 123 4.67 -22.82 17.03
CA ILE A 123 6.07 -23.25 17.23
C ILE A 123 6.91 -22.19 17.98
N ALA A 124 6.45 -20.94 18.09
CA ALA A 124 7.10 -19.87 18.86
C ALA A 124 7.31 -20.23 20.35
N VAL A 125 6.60 -21.22 20.89
CA VAL A 125 6.78 -21.69 22.28
C VAL A 125 8.18 -22.26 22.54
N SER A 126 8.92 -22.66 21.49
CA SER A 126 10.30 -23.15 21.65
C SER A 126 11.28 -22.02 22.01
N GLY A 127 10.89 -20.76 21.85
CA GLY A 127 11.78 -19.62 22.13
C GLY A 127 13.10 -19.69 21.36
N ASP A 128 14.20 -19.54 22.10
CA ASP A 128 15.58 -19.62 21.60
C ASP A 128 16.23 -21.01 21.75
N HIS A 129 15.42 -22.05 22.01
CA HIS A 129 15.93 -23.43 22.12
C HIS A 129 16.71 -23.80 20.85
N ASP A 130 17.91 -24.34 21.03
CA ASP A 130 18.76 -24.85 19.96
C ASP A 130 18.83 -26.38 20.05
N GLY A 131 18.21 -27.06 19.09
CA GLY A 131 18.14 -28.49 19.03
C GLY A 131 16.77 -29.03 18.63
N VAL A 132 16.57 -30.34 18.82
CA VAL A 132 15.30 -31.01 18.48
C VAL A 132 14.21 -30.60 19.47
N PHE A 133 13.04 -30.22 18.91
CA PHE A 133 11.85 -29.91 19.70
C PHE A 133 10.69 -30.77 19.21
N THR A 134 10.25 -31.69 20.07
CA THR A 134 9.20 -32.66 19.78
C THR A 134 7.84 -32.18 20.30
N GLU A 135 6.77 -32.91 19.99
CA GLU A 135 5.41 -32.60 20.48
C GLU A 135 5.28 -32.78 22.01
N THR A 136 6.14 -33.63 22.62
CA THR A 136 6.19 -33.82 24.07
C THR A 136 6.98 -32.74 24.81
N ASP A 137 7.86 -32.02 24.10
CA ASP A 137 8.67 -30.98 24.70
C ASP A 137 7.86 -29.69 24.91
N PHE A 138 8.19 -29.00 26.00
CA PHE A 138 7.52 -27.75 26.32
C PHE A 138 8.45 -26.79 27.07
N ASP A 139 8.66 -26.96 28.35
CA ASP A 139 9.51 -26.14 29.20
C ASP A 139 10.91 -26.80 29.32
N LEU A 140 11.83 -26.28 28.52
CA LEU A 140 13.22 -26.73 28.47
C LEU A 140 14.18 -25.67 29.04
N GLY A 141 13.64 -24.61 29.68
CA GLY A 141 14.42 -23.50 30.21
C GLY A 141 14.83 -22.49 29.11
N GLN A 142 14.12 -22.47 27.98
CA GLN A 142 14.39 -21.58 26.86
C GLN A 142 14.08 -20.12 27.20
N GLY A 143 14.85 -19.19 26.61
CA GLY A 143 14.55 -17.77 26.59
C GLY A 143 13.53 -17.38 25.50
N PHE A 144 12.94 -16.20 25.63
CA PHE A 144 11.93 -15.70 24.69
C PHE A 144 12.38 -14.41 24.02
N PRO A 145 12.76 -14.44 22.73
CA PRO A 145 13.30 -13.28 22.02
C PRO A 145 12.33 -12.10 21.90
N THR A 146 11.02 -12.39 21.85
CA THR A 146 10.00 -11.34 21.74
C THR A 146 8.84 -11.58 22.71
N PRO A 147 8.03 -10.53 23.02
CA PRO A 147 6.82 -10.69 23.82
C PRO A 147 5.85 -11.73 23.26
N TYR A 148 5.79 -11.89 21.93
CA TYR A 148 4.96 -12.90 21.28
C TYR A 148 5.35 -14.33 21.67
N HIS A 149 6.64 -14.68 21.62
CA HIS A 149 7.13 -16.01 22.04
C HIS A 149 6.75 -16.31 23.49
N ARG A 150 7.00 -15.34 24.37
CA ARG A 150 6.67 -15.48 25.79
C ARG A 150 5.18 -15.67 26.03
N THR A 151 4.32 -14.81 25.44
CA THR A 151 2.88 -14.89 25.69
C THR A 151 2.25 -16.15 25.10
N LYS A 152 2.77 -16.68 23.98
CA LYS A 152 2.32 -17.99 23.45
C LYS A 152 2.72 -19.14 24.36
N PHE A 153 3.93 -19.10 24.92
CA PHE A 153 4.38 -20.10 25.91
C PHE A 153 3.52 -20.03 27.18
N GLU A 154 3.32 -18.85 27.76
CA GLU A 154 2.52 -18.66 28.97
C GLU A 154 1.07 -19.12 28.77
N ALA A 155 0.46 -18.78 27.63
CA ALA A 155 -0.89 -19.23 27.27
C ALA A 155 -0.99 -20.76 27.19
N GLU A 156 -0.05 -21.43 26.50
CA GLU A 156 -0.04 -22.88 26.40
C GLU A 156 0.20 -23.54 27.77
N LYS A 157 1.04 -22.91 28.61
CA LYS A 157 1.27 -23.37 30.00
C LYS A 157 -0.03 -23.37 30.80
N LEU A 158 -0.82 -22.30 30.74
CA LEU A 158 -2.13 -22.24 31.42
C LEU A 158 -3.05 -23.38 30.99
N VAL A 159 -3.09 -23.69 29.69
CA VAL A 159 -3.91 -24.78 29.14
C VAL A 159 -3.45 -26.14 29.72
N ARG A 160 -2.14 -26.39 29.76
CA ARG A 160 -1.56 -27.66 30.24
C ARG A 160 -1.73 -27.85 31.75
N ASP A 161 -1.58 -26.78 32.52
CA ASP A 161 -1.57 -26.81 33.97
C ASP A 161 -2.99 -26.85 34.58
N ARG A 162 -4.05 -26.62 33.80
CA ARG A 162 -5.44 -26.56 34.31
C ARG A 162 -5.97 -27.95 34.62
N ALA A 163 -6.13 -28.23 35.90
CA ALA A 163 -6.72 -29.48 36.36
C ALA A 163 -8.17 -29.63 35.88
N GLY A 164 -8.55 -30.81 35.44
CA GLY A 164 -9.90 -31.16 35.01
C GLY A 164 -10.25 -30.68 33.58
N LEU A 165 -9.41 -29.91 32.93
CA LEU A 165 -9.62 -29.49 31.53
C LEU A 165 -9.23 -30.63 30.58
N ARG A 166 -10.12 -30.97 29.66
CA ARG A 166 -9.78 -31.79 28.50
C ARG A 166 -9.27 -30.85 27.39
N TRP A 167 -8.03 -31.04 26.91
CA TRP A 167 -7.42 -30.14 25.97
C TRP A 167 -6.61 -30.83 24.88
N ARG A 168 -6.48 -30.14 23.75
CA ARG A 168 -5.51 -30.39 22.68
C ARG A 168 -4.83 -29.09 22.28
N VAL A 169 -3.55 -29.20 21.93
CA VAL A 169 -2.74 -28.08 21.50
C VAL A 169 -2.26 -28.32 20.07
N TYR A 170 -2.44 -27.31 19.22
CA TYR A 170 -1.94 -27.30 17.85
C TYR A 170 -0.85 -26.24 17.75
N ARG A 171 0.33 -26.64 17.29
CA ARG A 171 1.49 -25.75 17.09
C ARG A 171 1.78 -25.61 15.61
N PRO A 172 1.06 -24.72 14.87
CA PRO A 172 1.40 -24.44 13.49
C PRO A 172 2.78 -23.77 13.40
N SER A 173 3.50 -24.13 12.34
CA SER A 173 4.69 -23.42 11.89
C SER A 173 4.32 -22.05 11.34
N VAL A 174 5.21 -21.38 10.62
CA VAL A 174 4.91 -20.07 10.01
C VAL A 174 3.83 -20.27 8.94
N VAL A 175 2.63 -19.76 9.23
CA VAL A 175 1.47 -19.91 8.33
C VAL A 175 1.54 -18.91 7.19
N VAL A 176 1.48 -19.42 5.96
CA VAL A 176 1.49 -18.64 4.73
C VAL A 176 0.14 -18.73 4.01
N GLY A 177 0.04 -18.12 2.83
CA GLY A 177 -1.17 -18.10 2.03
C GLY A 177 -1.71 -19.49 1.68
N ASP A 178 -2.91 -19.50 1.12
CA ASP A 178 -3.59 -20.71 0.67
C ASP A 178 -2.79 -21.42 -0.43
N SER A 179 -2.62 -22.73 -0.33
CA SER A 179 -1.78 -23.50 -1.25
C SER A 179 -2.31 -23.54 -2.70
N ARG A 180 -3.61 -23.33 -2.88
CA ARG A 180 -4.27 -23.40 -4.21
C ARG A 180 -4.33 -22.04 -4.89
N THR A 181 -4.48 -20.97 -4.12
CA THR A 181 -4.74 -19.62 -4.64
C THR A 181 -3.63 -18.63 -4.31
N GLY A 182 -2.74 -18.95 -3.36
CA GLY A 182 -1.75 -18.01 -2.81
C GLY A 182 -2.36 -16.96 -1.88
N ALA A 183 -3.68 -16.94 -1.68
CA ALA A 183 -4.40 -15.87 -1.00
C ALA A 183 -3.96 -15.68 0.45
N MET A 184 -3.61 -14.43 0.78
CA MET A 184 -3.21 -13.96 2.09
C MET A 184 -3.85 -12.61 2.40
N ASP A 185 -4.15 -12.36 3.70
CA ASP A 185 -4.90 -11.15 4.11
C ASP A 185 -4.02 -9.92 4.22
N LYS A 186 -2.76 -10.10 4.63
CA LYS A 186 -1.82 -9.00 4.89
C LYS A 186 -0.38 -9.44 4.67
N VAL A 187 0.49 -8.47 4.50
CA VAL A 187 1.95 -8.71 4.52
C VAL A 187 2.37 -9.01 5.96
N ASP A 188 2.87 -10.22 6.20
CA ASP A 188 3.33 -10.69 7.50
C ASP A 188 4.38 -11.79 7.34
N GLY A 189 5.19 -12.05 8.38
CA GLY A 189 6.20 -13.11 8.36
C GLY A 189 7.14 -13.04 7.15
N PRO A 190 7.27 -14.11 6.35
CA PRO A 190 8.20 -14.17 5.22
C PRO A 190 7.87 -13.17 4.09
N TYR A 191 6.64 -12.66 4.02
CA TYR A 191 6.24 -11.70 2.99
C TYR A 191 6.94 -10.34 3.11
N TYR A 192 7.47 -9.99 4.28
CA TYR A 192 8.33 -8.80 4.42
C TYR A 192 9.59 -8.85 3.56
N PHE A 193 10.05 -10.04 3.16
CA PHE A 193 11.21 -10.21 2.30
C PHE A 193 10.87 -10.23 0.81
N PHE A 194 9.60 -10.33 0.43
CA PHE A 194 9.20 -10.40 -0.98
C PHE A 194 9.61 -9.16 -1.80
N PRO A 195 9.58 -7.91 -1.28
CA PRO A 195 10.15 -6.77 -1.99
C PRO A 195 11.64 -6.93 -2.31
N LEU A 196 12.42 -7.54 -1.39
CA LEU A 196 13.83 -7.84 -1.62
C LEU A 196 13.97 -8.94 -2.68
N LEU A 197 13.14 -9.98 -2.63
CA LEU A 197 13.13 -11.04 -3.64
C LEU A 197 12.79 -10.48 -5.03
N ALA A 198 11.92 -9.49 -5.12
CA ALA A 198 11.60 -8.80 -6.37
C ALA A 198 12.83 -8.12 -7.00
N LEU A 199 13.73 -7.57 -6.18
CA LEU A 199 15.00 -7.00 -6.67
C LEU A 199 15.92 -8.08 -7.23
N LEU A 200 15.95 -9.27 -6.61
CA LEU A 200 16.74 -10.40 -7.11
C LEU A 200 16.23 -10.91 -8.47
N GLY A 201 14.95 -10.75 -8.75
CA GLY A 201 14.37 -11.02 -10.08
C GLY A 201 14.91 -10.13 -11.21
N MET A 202 15.59 -9.04 -10.89
CA MET A 202 16.28 -8.20 -11.89
C MET A 202 17.65 -8.78 -12.32
N LEU A 203 18.16 -9.79 -11.61
CA LEU A 203 19.43 -10.43 -11.94
C LEU A 203 19.21 -11.51 -13.02
N PRO A 204 20.20 -11.74 -13.90
CA PRO A 204 20.11 -12.80 -14.88
C PRO A 204 19.94 -14.18 -14.20
N SER A 205 18.89 -14.91 -14.54
CA SER A 205 18.52 -16.20 -13.91
C SER A 205 19.60 -17.31 -13.97
N ARG A 206 20.61 -17.14 -14.83
CA ARG A 206 21.72 -18.10 -15.00
C ARG A 206 22.90 -17.87 -14.04
N LEU A 207 22.90 -16.78 -13.28
CA LEU A 207 23.96 -16.51 -12.31
C LEU A 207 23.72 -17.34 -11.03
N PRO A 208 24.73 -18.05 -10.49
CA PRO A 208 24.60 -18.67 -9.19
C PRO A 208 24.53 -17.57 -8.12
N LEU A 209 23.52 -17.62 -7.23
CA LEU A 209 23.40 -16.68 -6.12
C LEU A 209 23.82 -17.36 -4.81
N PRO A 210 24.99 -17.04 -4.24
CA PRO A 210 25.35 -17.56 -2.92
C PRO A 210 24.42 -16.95 -1.86
N MET A 211 23.71 -17.82 -1.12
CA MET A 211 22.77 -17.41 -0.07
C MET A 211 23.41 -17.49 1.31
N PRO A 212 23.17 -16.52 2.21
CA PRO A 212 23.58 -16.62 3.60
C PRO A 212 22.77 -17.69 4.33
N ASP A 213 23.36 -18.28 5.37
CA ASP A 213 22.64 -19.10 6.31
C ASP A 213 21.81 -18.19 7.24
N LEU A 214 20.53 -18.00 6.92
CA LEU A 214 19.59 -17.21 7.71
C LEU A 214 18.80 -18.06 8.73
N GLY A 215 19.22 -19.31 8.95
CA GLY A 215 18.60 -20.21 9.90
C GLY A 215 17.46 -21.06 9.31
N ARG A 216 16.71 -21.67 10.22
CA ARG A 216 15.61 -22.57 9.90
C ARG A 216 14.34 -21.76 9.60
N LEU A 217 13.58 -22.24 8.63
CA LEU A 217 12.28 -21.67 8.28
C LEU A 217 11.35 -22.79 7.87
N ASN A 218 10.31 -22.98 8.63
CA ASN A 218 9.29 -23.98 8.40
C ASN A 218 7.98 -23.29 8.03
N LEU A 219 7.48 -23.52 6.83
CA LEU A 219 6.29 -22.87 6.26
C LEU A 219 5.17 -23.89 6.07
N VAL A 220 3.94 -23.47 6.37
CA VAL A 220 2.73 -24.25 6.12
C VAL A 220 1.62 -23.41 5.52
N PRO A 221 0.89 -23.89 4.53
CA PRO A 221 -0.23 -23.15 3.98
C PRO A 221 -1.44 -23.20 4.90
N VAL A 222 -2.21 -22.10 4.92
CA VAL A 222 -3.32 -21.91 5.85
C VAL A 222 -4.47 -22.91 5.65
N ASP A 223 -4.70 -23.34 4.43
CA ASP A 223 -5.71 -24.36 4.10
C ASP A 223 -5.35 -25.73 4.71
N PHE A 224 -4.08 -26.14 4.65
CA PHE A 224 -3.61 -27.34 5.35
C PHE A 224 -3.79 -27.21 6.87
N VAL A 225 -3.41 -26.07 7.46
CA VAL A 225 -3.57 -25.83 8.92
C VAL A 225 -5.03 -25.96 9.33
N ALA A 226 -5.94 -25.33 8.59
CA ALA A 226 -7.38 -25.39 8.87
C ALA A 226 -7.93 -26.82 8.74
N GLU A 227 -7.56 -27.53 7.67
CA GLU A 227 -7.97 -28.91 7.45
C GLU A 227 -7.42 -29.86 8.51
N ALA A 228 -6.14 -29.71 8.88
CA ALA A 228 -5.50 -30.49 9.93
C ALA A 228 -6.19 -30.30 11.29
N ILE A 229 -6.49 -29.04 11.67
CA ILE A 229 -7.20 -28.75 12.93
C ILE A 229 -8.56 -29.44 12.94
N VAL A 230 -9.39 -29.26 11.92
CA VAL A 230 -10.74 -29.85 11.86
C VAL A 230 -10.67 -31.39 11.91
N THR A 231 -9.79 -31.99 11.12
CA THR A 231 -9.62 -33.46 11.10
C THR A 231 -9.14 -34.00 12.46
N LEU A 232 -8.25 -33.28 13.14
CA LEU A 232 -7.76 -33.70 14.46
C LEU A 232 -8.76 -33.42 15.58
N VAL A 233 -9.67 -32.46 15.45
CA VAL A 233 -10.79 -32.26 16.39
C VAL A 233 -11.65 -33.52 16.44
N ASP A 234 -11.93 -34.12 15.31
CA ASP A 234 -12.79 -35.31 15.20
C ASP A 234 -12.07 -36.62 15.58
N HIS A 235 -10.74 -36.64 15.45
CA HIS A 235 -9.97 -37.84 15.70
C HIS A 235 -9.90 -38.14 17.18
N ASP A 236 -10.44 -39.30 17.60
CA ASP A 236 -10.44 -39.77 19.00
C ASP A 236 -10.93 -38.67 19.99
N PRO A 237 -12.21 -38.27 19.91
CA PRO A 237 -12.73 -37.07 20.59
C PRO A 237 -12.66 -37.11 22.10
N LEU A 238 -12.48 -38.30 22.70
CA LEU A 238 -12.39 -38.47 24.17
C LEU A 238 -10.97 -38.31 24.70
N ARG A 239 -9.94 -38.35 23.86
CA ARG A 239 -8.55 -38.30 24.25
C ARG A 239 -8.03 -36.87 24.35
N GLY A 240 -7.82 -36.38 25.56
CA GLY A 240 -7.16 -35.10 25.84
C GLY A 240 -5.64 -35.23 26.09
N GLY A 241 -4.98 -34.09 26.31
CA GLY A 241 -3.56 -34.03 26.66
C GLY A 241 -2.61 -34.28 25.47
N GLN A 242 -3.07 -33.97 24.26
CA GLN A 242 -2.30 -34.19 23.02
C GLN A 242 -1.79 -32.88 22.44
N VAL A 243 -0.57 -32.92 21.90
CA VAL A 243 0.03 -31.80 21.15
C VAL A 243 0.35 -32.25 19.74
N PHE A 244 0.10 -31.39 18.77
CA PHE A 244 0.31 -31.65 17.36
C PHE A 244 1.16 -30.53 16.72
N HIS A 245 2.29 -30.90 16.13
CA HIS A 245 3.10 -29.99 15.34
C HIS A 245 2.56 -29.94 13.89
N LEU A 246 1.97 -28.80 13.50
CA LEU A 246 1.50 -28.58 12.14
C LEU A 246 2.60 -27.86 11.34
N GLY A 247 3.61 -28.62 10.92
CA GLY A 247 4.80 -28.15 10.24
C GLY A 247 5.34 -29.16 9.24
N ASP A 248 6.21 -28.69 8.32
CA ASP A 248 6.95 -29.59 7.43
C ASP A 248 7.98 -30.40 8.25
N SER A 249 8.10 -31.68 7.94
CA SER A 249 9.14 -32.55 8.53
C SER A 249 10.53 -32.25 7.94
N CYS A 250 10.58 -31.57 6.79
CA CYS A 250 11.81 -31.15 6.13
C CYS A 250 12.05 -29.66 6.39
N ASP A 251 13.10 -29.35 7.16
CA ASP A 251 13.55 -27.98 7.29
C ASP A 251 14.29 -27.56 6.03
N ARG A 252 13.61 -26.82 5.16
CA ARG A 252 14.20 -26.32 3.91
C ARG A 252 15.05 -25.06 4.09
N GLY A 253 14.95 -24.43 5.27
CA GLY A 253 15.58 -23.15 5.53
C GLY A 253 15.15 -22.02 4.59
N VAL A 254 15.74 -20.86 4.78
CA VAL A 254 15.45 -19.67 3.93
C VAL A 254 15.86 -19.90 2.47
N MET A 255 16.95 -20.64 2.23
CA MET A 255 17.41 -20.97 0.87
C MET A 255 16.41 -21.87 0.13
N GLY A 256 15.83 -22.87 0.82
CA GLY A 256 14.81 -23.73 0.23
C GLY A 256 13.54 -22.97 -0.13
N MET A 257 13.07 -22.08 0.75
CA MET A 257 11.97 -21.18 0.44
C MET A 257 12.26 -20.31 -0.77
N TYR A 258 13.42 -19.67 -0.80
CA TYR A 258 13.84 -18.86 -1.94
C TYR A 258 13.83 -19.66 -3.25
N ASN A 259 14.40 -20.87 -3.24
CA ASN A 259 14.47 -21.71 -4.42
C ASN A 259 13.11 -22.19 -4.92
N ALA A 260 12.13 -22.38 -4.04
CA ALA A 260 10.75 -22.68 -4.41
C ALA A 260 10.07 -21.48 -5.11
N LEU A 261 10.42 -20.26 -4.73
CA LEU A 261 9.89 -19.02 -5.32
C LEU A 261 10.64 -18.58 -6.57
N ALA A 262 11.95 -18.90 -6.70
CA ALA A 262 12.84 -18.40 -7.73
C ALA A 262 12.34 -18.60 -9.18
N PRO A 263 11.68 -19.71 -9.55
CA PRO A 263 11.10 -19.87 -10.89
C PRO A 263 10.02 -18.83 -11.21
N ALA A 264 9.14 -18.54 -10.27
CA ALA A 264 8.07 -17.55 -10.45
C ALA A 264 8.60 -16.11 -10.43
N ILE A 265 9.67 -15.85 -9.67
CA ILE A 265 10.35 -14.56 -9.63
C ILE A 265 11.14 -14.31 -10.93
N GLY A 266 11.58 -15.37 -11.63
CA GLY A 266 12.53 -15.27 -12.74
C GLY A 266 13.97 -15.00 -12.28
N SER A 267 14.27 -15.23 -10.99
CA SER A 267 15.57 -14.95 -10.37
C SER A 267 16.55 -16.14 -10.49
N PRO A 268 17.87 -15.90 -10.25
CA PRO A 268 18.85 -16.99 -10.14
C PRO A 268 18.48 -17.94 -8.99
N LYS A 269 18.84 -19.22 -9.10
CA LYS A 269 18.73 -20.15 -7.98
C LYS A 269 19.82 -19.87 -6.94
N GLY A 270 19.44 -19.99 -5.68
CA GLY A 270 20.39 -19.99 -4.56
C GLY A 270 21.24 -21.25 -4.58
N VAL A 271 22.55 -21.08 -4.49
CA VAL A 271 23.51 -22.19 -4.48
C VAL A 271 24.44 -22.06 -3.29
N GLY A 272 24.56 -23.15 -2.53
CA GLY A 272 25.40 -23.21 -1.35
C GLY A 272 24.99 -22.23 -0.24
N VAL A 273 25.41 -22.53 0.97
CA VAL A 273 25.19 -21.68 2.14
C VAL A 273 26.49 -21.01 2.51
N VAL A 274 26.53 -19.67 2.48
CA VAL A 274 27.68 -18.91 2.98
C VAL A 274 27.62 -18.92 4.49
N SER A 275 28.65 -19.51 5.12
CA SER A 275 28.71 -19.63 6.58
C SER A 275 28.49 -18.28 7.27
N ASN A 276 27.67 -18.27 8.32
CA ASN A 276 27.47 -17.10 9.18
C ASN A 276 28.75 -16.49 9.74
N ARG A 277 29.85 -17.27 9.84
CA ARG A 277 31.16 -16.74 10.22
C ARG A 277 31.71 -15.71 9.23
N ILE A 278 31.27 -15.76 7.96
CA ILE A 278 31.66 -14.80 6.92
C ILE A 278 30.63 -13.66 6.84
N VAL A 279 29.34 -13.96 7.00
CA VAL A 279 28.24 -13.01 6.84
C VAL A 279 27.99 -12.22 8.13
N ALA A 280 28.12 -12.84 9.31
CA ALA A 280 27.91 -12.19 10.59
C ALA A 280 28.84 -10.99 10.86
N PRO A 281 30.15 -11.02 10.51
CA PRO A 281 30.97 -9.81 10.64
C PRO A 281 30.54 -8.69 9.69
N ALA A 282 30.10 -9.03 8.47
CA ALA A 282 29.60 -8.04 7.52
C ALA A 282 28.26 -7.45 7.97
N LEU A 283 27.35 -8.27 8.52
CA LEU A 283 26.11 -7.83 9.15
C LEU A 283 26.36 -7.10 10.48
N ALA A 284 27.31 -7.56 11.31
CA ALA A 284 27.69 -6.92 12.56
C ALA A 284 28.38 -5.56 12.33
N MET A 285 29.14 -5.43 11.25
CA MET A 285 29.66 -4.11 10.83
C MET A 285 28.52 -3.12 10.53
N THR A 286 27.36 -3.59 10.08
CA THR A 286 26.18 -2.75 9.89
C THR A 286 25.50 -2.35 11.22
N GLY A 287 25.82 -3.01 12.33
CA GLY A 287 25.35 -2.71 13.69
C GLY A 287 26.22 -1.70 14.47
N PHE A 288 27.41 -1.33 13.94
CA PHE A 288 28.28 -0.33 14.58
C PHE A 288 27.73 1.10 14.38
N GLY A 289 27.54 1.80 15.50
CA GLY A 289 27.07 3.18 15.71
C GLY A 289 26.68 4.06 14.51
N PRO A 290 27.59 4.44 13.62
CA PRO A 290 27.25 5.32 12.49
C PRO A 290 26.53 4.63 11.30
N ILE A 291 26.53 3.29 11.23
CA ILE A 291 25.96 2.53 10.10
C ILE A 291 24.58 1.95 10.44
N ALA A 292 24.27 1.77 11.72
CA ALA A 292 22.95 1.29 12.15
C ALA A 292 21.77 2.12 11.61
N PRO A 293 21.81 3.47 11.62
CA PRO A 293 20.74 4.27 11.01
C PRO A 293 20.59 4.07 9.51
N ILE A 294 21.68 3.73 8.79
CA ILE A 294 21.65 3.46 7.35
C ILE A 294 21.03 2.08 7.10
N ARG A 295 21.37 1.08 7.90
CA ARG A 295 20.72 -0.25 7.87
C ARG A 295 19.22 -0.13 8.09
N ASP A 296 18.82 0.59 9.15
CA ASP A 296 17.43 0.76 9.53
C ASP A 296 16.65 1.57 8.46
N LEU A 297 17.32 2.54 7.84
CA LEU A 297 16.77 3.28 6.71
C LEU A 297 16.57 2.38 5.47
N ILE A 298 17.54 1.52 5.13
CA ILE A 298 17.44 0.58 4.01
C ILE A 298 16.33 -0.46 4.31
N ALA A 299 16.29 -1.00 5.52
CA ALA A 299 15.25 -1.93 5.95
C ALA A 299 13.86 -1.28 5.90
N SER A 300 13.72 -0.05 6.40
CA SER A 300 12.47 0.69 6.36
C SER A 300 12.01 1.03 4.94
N GLN A 301 12.95 1.38 4.05
CA GLN A 301 12.65 1.60 2.63
C GLN A 301 12.22 0.30 1.91
N ALA A 302 12.76 -0.84 2.34
CA ALA A 302 12.33 -2.16 1.88
C ALA A 302 11.03 -2.62 2.54
N GLY A 303 10.48 -1.86 3.51
CA GLY A 303 9.27 -2.22 4.24
C GLY A 303 9.49 -3.32 5.30
N ILE A 304 10.75 -3.58 5.69
CA ILE A 304 11.11 -4.61 6.68
C ILE A 304 11.24 -3.92 8.06
N PRO A 305 10.37 -4.22 9.04
CA PRO A 305 10.53 -3.71 10.39
C PRO A 305 11.87 -4.19 11.01
N PRO A 306 12.70 -3.30 11.59
CA PRO A 306 13.99 -3.68 12.18
C PRO A 306 13.88 -4.78 13.25
N ALA A 307 12.80 -4.78 14.03
CA ALA A 307 12.53 -5.80 15.06
C ALA A 307 12.39 -7.23 14.49
N LEU A 308 12.07 -7.38 13.20
CA LEU A 308 11.97 -8.69 12.56
C LEU A 308 13.35 -9.29 12.23
N LEU A 309 14.35 -8.47 12.00
CA LEU A 309 15.71 -8.95 11.69
C LEU A 309 16.34 -9.69 12.87
N ASP A 310 15.97 -9.32 14.09
CA ASP A 310 16.48 -9.92 15.33
C ASP A 310 15.60 -11.08 15.85
N GLY A 311 14.29 -11.08 15.52
CA GLY A 311 13.30 -12.04 16.04
C GLY A 311 13.02 -13.27 15.16
N MET A 312 13.50 -13.30 13.92
CA MET A 312 13.17 -14.40 12.97
C MET A 312 14.12 -15.59 12.98
N ARG A 313 15.16 -15.58 13.83
CA ARG A 313 16.12 -16.66 13.85
C ARG A 313 15.57 -17.84 14.67
N MET A 314 14.90 -18.76 14.01
CA MET A 314 14.51 -20.03 14.63
C MET A 314 15.70 -21.00 14.63
N THR A 315 16.03 -21.51 15.80
CA THR A 315 17.12 -22.48 16.01
C THR A 315 16.61 -23.88 16.25
N ALA A 316 15.36 -24.02 16.71
CA ALA A 316 14.74 -25.30 17.02
C ALA A 316 14.43 -26.14 15.75
N ASP A 317 14.72 -27.44 15.83
CA ASP A 317 14.37 -28.45 14.83
C ASP A 317 13.06 -29.13 15.22
N PHE A 318 11.95 -28.68 14.66
CA PHE A 318 10.62 -29.20 14.99
C PHE A 318 10.38 -30.57 14.35
N ARG A 319 10.03 -31.56 15.18
CA ARG A 319 9.65 -32.88 14.72
C ARG A 319 8.13 -32.98 14.60
N SER A 320 7.64 -33.01 13.35
CA SER A 320 6.21 -33.10 12.97
C SER A 320 5.84 -34.45 12.35
N ALA A 321 6.81 -35.38 12.20
CA ALA A 321 6.62 -36.61 11.45
C ALA A 321 5.48 -37.49 12.02
N GLN A 322 5.25 -37.50 13.33
CA GLN A 322 4.17 -38.27 13.95
C GLN A 322 2.80 -37.70 13.60
N THR A 323 2.62 -36.39 13.75
CA THR A 323 1.38 -35.70 13.36
C THR A 323 1.13 -35.83 11.85
N LEU A 324 2.14 -35.65 11.00
CA LEU A 324 1.97 -35.79 9.54
C LEU A 324 1.61 -37.22 9.13
N ALA A 325 2.21 -38.23 9.78
CA ALA A 325 1.85 -39.63 9.55
C ALA A 325 0.40 -39.95 10.01
N LEU A 326 -0.06 -39.35 11.10
CA LEU A 326 -1.45 -39.46 11.54
C LEU A 326 -2.40 -38.79 10.53
N LEU A 327 -2.13 -37.54 10.15
CA LEU A 327 -2.92 -36.79 9.18
C LEU A 327 -2.99 -37.51 7.84
N GLY A 328 -1.86 -38.08 7.36
CA GLY A 328 -1.85 -38.88 6.13
C GLY A 328 -2.78 -40.11 6.17
N ARG A 329 -2.86 -40.79 7.34
CA ARG A 329 -3.83 -41.89 7.53
C ARG A 329 -5.29 -41.40 7.53
N LEU A 330 -5.51 -40.14 7.91
CA LEU A 330 -6.81 -39.50 7.93
C LEU A 330 -7.14 -38.76 6.62
N GLY A 331 -6.27 -38.90 5.60
CA GLY A 331 -6.49 -38.33 4.27
C GLY A 331 -6.03 -36.88 4.09
N VAL A 332 -5.33 -36.30 5.08
CA VAL A 332 -4.81 -34.93 5.01
C VAL A 332 -3.30 -34.96 4.73
N THR A 333 -2.90 -34.30 3.66
CA THR A 333 -1.50 -34.27 3.21
C THR A 333 -0.99 -32.84 3.13
N LEU A 334 0.19 -32.57 3.68
CA LEU A 334 0.87 -31.29 3.54
C LEU A 334 1.33 -31.12 2.08
N PRO A 335 0.90 -30.04 1.38
CA PRO A 335 1.39 -29.74 0.03
C PRO A 335 2.87 -29.40 0.03
N ASP A 336 3.58 -29.76 -1.05
CA ASP A 336 4.98 -29.41 -1.21
C ASP A 336 5.15 -27.91 -1.49
N LEU A 337 6.13 -27.27 -0.85
CA LEU A 337 6.41 -25.85 -1.03
C LEU A 337 6.77 -25.50 -2.48
N ASP A 338 7.40 -26.41 -3.20
CA ASP A 338 7.74 -26.20 -4.61
C ASP A 338 6.48 -26.10 -5.51
N ASP A 339 5.36 -26.70 -5.09
CA ASP A 339 4.09 -26.65 -5.82
C ASP A 339 3.30 -25.37 -5.54
N TYR A 340 3.31 -24.88 -4.30
CA TYR A 340 2.49 -23.72 -3.94
C TYR A 340 3.27 -22.40 -3.81
N GLY A 341 4.58 -22.46 -3.65
CA GLY A 341 5.44 -21.27 -3.57
C GLY A 341 5.22 -20.28 -4.74
N PRO A 342 5.20 -20.75 -6.01
CA PRO A 342 4.88 -19.88 -7.15
C PRO A 342 3.57 -19.11 -6.99
N ARG A 343 2.52 -19.74 -6.45
CA ARG A 343 1.20 -19.11 -6.26
C ARG A 343 1.22 -18.03 -5.17
N LEU A 344 2.03 -18.23 -4.11
CA LEU A 344 2.24 -17.18 -3.09
C LEU A 344 2.86 -15.94 -3.72
N TRP A 345 3.85 -16.12 -4.60
CA TRP A 345 4.49 -15.02 -5.31
C TRP A 345 3.54 -14.32 -6.27
N GLU A 346 2.79 -15.06 -7.07
CA GLU A 346 1.80 -14.52 -8.00
C GLU A 346 0.73 -13.71 -7.27
N PHE A 347 0.17 -14.25 -6.18
CA PHE A 347 -0.80 -13.52 -5.36
C PHE A 347 -0.20 -12.25 -4.77
N TRP A 348 0.98 -12.35 -4.17
CA TRP A 348 1.65 -11.18 -3.59
C TRP A 348 1.90 -10.10 -4.64
N THR A 349 2.42 -10.46 -5.81
CA THR A 349 2.69 -9.51 -6.88
C THR A 349 1.43 -8.82 -7.40
N ALA A 350 0.31 -9.53 -7.42
CA ALA A 350 -0.96 -9.00 -7.90
C ALA A 350 -1.67 -8.11 -6.86
N HIS A 351 -1.61 -8.49 -5.56
CA HIS A 351 -2.49 -7.90 -4.55
C HIS A 351 -1.75 -7.16 -3.43
N LEU A 352 -0.56 -7.60 -3.03
CA LEU A 352 0.13 -7.12 -1.83
C LEU A 352 1.41 -6.34 -2.13
N ASP A 353 1.99 -6.45 -3.33
CA ASP A 353 3.20 -5.72 -3.69
C ASP A 353 2.95 -4.20 -3.63
N PRO A 354 3.66 -3.47 -2.75
CA PRO A 354 3.52 -2.02 -2.67
C PRO A 354 3.86 -1.30 -3.98
N SER A 355 4.63 -1.97 -4.86
CA SER A 355 5.03 -1.41 -6.16
C SER A 355 4.04 -1.72 -7.30
N ARG A 356 3.01 -2.55 -7.08
CA ARG A 356 2.08 -3.01 -8.13
C ARG A 356 1.46 -1.88 -8.94
N HIS A 357 1.10 -0.77 -8.27
CA HIS A 357 0.48 0.38 -8.91
C HIS A 357 1.45 1.25 -9.72
N ARG A 358 2.77 1.09 -9.49
CA ARG A 358 3.83 1.80 -10.22
C ARG A 358 4.30 1.09 -11.47
N ARG A 359 3.96 -0.18 -11.62
CA ARG A 359 4.34 -0.95 -12.81
C ARG A 359 3.72 -0.33 -14.05
N ALA A 360 4.54 -0.17 -15.08
CA ALA A 360 4.06 0.25 -16.39
C ALA A 360 3.48 -0.95 -17.14
N ASP A 361 2.40 -0.71 -17.90
CA ASP A 361 1.90 -1.72 -18.82
C ASP A 361 2.99 -1.99 -19.91
N PRO A 362 3.27 -3.28 -20.27
CA PRO A 362 4.26 -3.61 -21.29
C PRO A 362 3.98 -2.95 -22.66
N ARG A 363 2.73 -2.65 -22.97
CA ARG A 363 2.33 -1.97 -24.21
C ARG A 363 2.70 -0.50 -24.21
N GLY A 364 2.72 0.16 -23.04
CA GLY A 364 3.11 1.57 -22.95
C GLY A 364 2.89 2.17 -21.57
N PRO A 365 3.68 3.18 -21.19
CA PRO A 365 3.70 3.73 -19.83
C PRO A 365 2.41 4.47 -19.41
N LEU A 366 1.54 4.80 -20.35
CA LEU A 366 0.26 5.47 -20.08
C LEU A 366 -0.95 4.57 -20.31
N VAL A 367 -0.78 3.34 -20.80
CA VAL A 367 -1.89 2.43 -21.01
C VAL A 367 -2.54 2.11 -19.67
N GLY A 368 -3.86 2.36 -19.57
CA GLY A 368 -4.64 2.13 -18.38
C GLY A 368 -4.33 3.08 -17.21
N LYS A 369 -3.58 4.18 -17.44
CA LYS A 369 -3.36 5.22 -16.42
C LYS A 369 -4.51 6.21 -16.39
N HIS A 370 -4.91 6.61 -15.20
CA HIS A 370 -5.98 7.54 -14.89
C HIS A 370 -5.42 8.94 -14.66
N ILE A 371 -5.70 9.88 -15.56
CA ILE A 371 -5.08 11.21 -15.59
C ILE A 371 -6.14 12.30 -15.46
N LEU A 372 -6.12 13.06 -14.38
CA LEU A 372 -6.98 14.22 -14.17
C LEU A 372 -6.28 15.48 -14.67
N ILE A 373 -6.94 16.25 -15.57
CA ILE A 373 -6.38 17.45 -16.17
C ILE A 373 -7.32 18.65 -15.96
N THR A 374 -6.88 19.64 -15.18
CA THR A 374 -7.64 20.87 -15.00
C THR A 374 -7.42 21.86 -16.14
N GLY A 375 -8.47 22.60 -16.52
CA GLY A 375 -8.44 23.46 -17.70
C GLY A 375 -8.21 22.66 -18.98
N GLY A 376 -8.73 21.44 -19.04
CA GLY A 376 -8.54 20.53 -20.16
C GLY A 376 -9.48 20.78 -21.35
N SER A 377 -10.41 21.72 -21.25
CA SER A 377 -11.32 22.08 -22.36
C SER A 377 -10.65 22.90 -23.46
N SER A 378 -9.46 23.46 -23.25
CA SER A 378 -8.80 24.28 -24.26
C SER A 378 -7.27 24.31 -24.12
N GLY A 379 -6.59 24.86 -25.13
CA GLY A 379 -5.17 25.19 -25.10
C GLY A 379 -4.26 24.01 -24.70
N ILE A 380 -3.34 24.27 -23.77
CA ILE A 380 -2.32 23.30 -23.34
C ILE A 380 -2.96 22.06 -22.70
N GLY A 381 -3.99 22.26 -21.86
CA GLY A 381 -4.69 21.16 -21.18
C GLY A 381 -5.34 20.20 -22.17
N LYS A 382 -6.11 20.71 -23.16
CA LYS A 382 -6.73 19.90 -24.21
C LYS A 382 -5.70 19.16 -25.07
N ALA A 383 -4.62 19.83 -25.47
CA ALA A 383 -3.55 19.18 -26.23
C ALA A 383 -2.82 18.10 -25.44
N THR A 384 -2.61 18.31 -24.12
CA THR A 384 -2.06 17.30 -23.23
C THR A 384 -3.01 16.11 -23.10
N ALA A 385 -4.31 16.35 -22.90
CA ALA A 385 -5.34 15.32 -22.86
C ALA A 385 -5.30 14.44 -24.13
N ARG A 386 -5.31 15.08 -25.31
CA ARG A 386 -5.19 14.39 -26.61
C ARG A 386 -3.94 13.50 -26.69
N MET A 387 -2.79 14.00 -26.24
CA MET A 387 -1.54 13.22 -26.25
C MET A 387 -1.58 12.03 -25.29
N CYS A 388 -2.29 12.13 -24.16
CA CYS A 388 -2.46 11.05 -23.19
C CYS A 388 -3.45 9.99 -23.70
N VAL A 389 -4.61 10.41 -24.22
CA VAL A 389 -5.61 9.52 -24.84
C VAL A 389 -5.01 8.71 -25.98
N ALA A 390 -4.24 9.36 -26.87
CA ALA A 390 -3.53 8.69 -27.96
C ALA A 390 -2.54 7.61 -27.49
N ARG A 391 -2.20 7.56 -26.20
CA ARG A 391 -1.29 6.59 -25.57
C ARG A 391 -1.99 5.60 -24.65
N GLY A 392 -3.33 5.55 -24.72
CA GLY A 392 -4.13 4.58 -23.99
C GLY A 392 -4.44 4.95 -22.53
N ALA A 393 -4.31 6.25 -22.17
CA ALA A 393 -4.71 6.72 -20.85
C ALA A 393 -6.21 7.06 -20.78
N ASP A 394 -6.83 6.80 -19.65
CA ASP A 394 -8.15 7.31 -19.31
C ASP A 394 -8.00 8.73 -18.74
N VAL A 395 -8.62 9.73 -19.37
CA VAL A 395 -8.40 11.13 -19.06
C VAL A 395 -9.68 11.80 -18.55
N TYR A 396 -9.59 12.40 -17.36
CA TYR A 396 -10.65 13.16 -16.72
C TYR A 396 -10.42 14.65 -16.97
N VAL A 397 -11.22 15.23 -17.86
CA VAL A 397 -11.12 16.64 -18.23
C VAL A 397 -11.99 17.46 -17.29
N VAL A 398 -11.36 18.42 -16.60
CA VAL A 398 -12.04 19.30 -15.65
C VAL A 398 -12.04 20.74 -16.17
N ALA A 399 -13.22 21.34 -16.27
CA ALA A 399 -13.40 22.75 -16.62
C ALA A 399 -14.67 23.33 -15.96
N ARG A 400 -14.81 24.65 -15.96
CA ARG A 400 -15.98 25.34 -15.40
C ARG A 400 -17.13 25.48 -16.40
N ASP A 401 -16.77 25.77 -17.64
CA ASP A 401 -17.72 25.97 -18.74
C ASP A 401 -18.12 24.62 -19.31
N VAL A 402 -19.41 24.31 -19.26
CA VAL A 402 -20.00 23.02 -19.66
C VAL A 402 -19.93 22.84 -21.18
N ASP A 403 -20.21 23.88 -21.94
CA ASP A 403 -20.26 23.80 -23.41
C ASP A 403 -18.85 23.60 -23.99
N ASP A 404 -17.87 24.42 -23.54
CA ASP A 404 -16.45 24.23 -23.87
C ASP A 404 -15.94 22.84 -23.46
N LEU A 405 -16.42 22.29 -22.32
CA LEU A 405 -16.04 20.99 -21.81
C LEU A 405 -16.58 19.86 -22.71
N HIS A 406 -17.86 19.86 -23.04
CA HIS A 406 -18.48 18.85 -23.89
C HIS A 406 -17.91 18.86 -25.30
N ALA A 407 -17.73 20.06 -25.89
CA ALA A 407 -17.08 20.20 -27.18
C ALA A 407 -15.65 19.63 -27.19
N ALA A 408 -14.89 19.88 -26.12
CA ALA A 408 -13.54 19.33 -25.99
C ALA A 408 -13.51 17.82 -25.87
N VAL A 409 -14.43 17.22 -25.08
CA VAL A 409 -14.52 15.77 -24.90
C VAL A 409 -14.89 15.07 -26.20
N THR A 410 -15.89 15.60 -26.94
CA THR A 410 -16.27 15.07 -28.27
C THR A 410 -15.08 15.08 -29.26
N GLU A 411 -14.28 16.16 -29.27
CA GLU A 411 -13.06 16.21 -30.09
C GLU A 411 -12.01 15.18 -29.63
N LEU A 412 -11.84 14.99 -28.30
CA LEU A 412 -10.85 14.10 -27.73
C LEU A 412 -11.22 12.62 -27.93
N GLU A 413 -12.49 12.25 -27.90
CA GLU A 413 -12.99 10.91 -28.20
C GLU A 413 -12.65 10.47 -29.63
N GLY A 414 -12.58 11.42 -30.58
CA GLY A 414 -12.12 11.19 -31.94
C GLY A 414 -10.60 10.98 -32.08
N THR A 415 -9.83 11.00 -30.99
CA THR A 415 -8.38 10.86 -31.03
C THR A 415 -7.96 9.46 -31.42
N GLN A 416 -7.19 9.34 -32.52
CA GLN A 416 -6.65 8.07 -32.96
C GLN A 416 -5.53 7.61 -32.02
N PRO A 417 -5.56 6.34 -31.57
CA PRO A 417 -4.49 5.78 -30.75
C PRO A 417 -3.19 5.70 -31.55
N LYS A 418 -2.07 5.79 -30.87
CA LYS A 418 -0.78 5.48 -31.49
C LYS A 418 -0.72 4.01 -31.88
N SER A 419 -0.02 3.75 -32.99
CA SER A 419 0.12 2.38 -33.52
C SER A 419 0.50 1.37 -32.43
N GLY A 420 -0.26 0.28 -32.34
CA GLY A 420 -0.05 -0.79 -31.38
C GLY A 420 -0.58 -0.52 -29.96
N LEU A 421 -1.17 0.65 -29.69
CA LEU A 421 -1.74 0.99 -28.38
C LEU A 421 -3.26 0.90 -28.39
N PRO A 422 -3.91 0.56 -27.24
CA PRO A 422 -5.36 0.65 -27.10
C PRO A 422 -5.80 2.13 -27.13
N ALA A 423 -7.06 2.37 -27.48
CA ALA A 423 -7.67 3.68 -27.34
C ALA A 423 -7.86 4.00 -25.84
N GLY A 424 -7.47 5.22 -25.45
CA GLY A 424 -7.83 5.75 -24.13
C GLY A 424 -9.27 6.27 -24.13
N ARG A 425 -9.83 6.49 -22.94
CA ARG A 425 -11.18 7.04 -22.75
C ARG A 425 -11.10 8.47 -22.21
N VAL A 426 -12.15 9.25 -22.43
CA VAL A 426 -12.25 10.64 -21.95
C VAL A 426 -13.55 10.80 -21.16
N TYR A 427 -13.44 11.53 -20.05
CA TYR A 427 -14.58 11.81 -19.18
C TYR A 427 -14.64 13.31 -18.87
N ALA A 428 -15.84 13.87 -18.85
CA ALA A 428 -16.11 15.28 -18.60
C ALA A 428 -16.55 15.49 -17.16
N TYR A 429 -15.89 16.41 -16.45
CA TYR A 429 -16.29 16.80 -15.10
C TYR A 429 -16.35 18.33 -14.98
N GLN A 430 -17.54 18.87 -14.70
CA GLN A 430 -17.68 20.29 -14.41
C GLN A 430 -17.27 20.57 -12.97
N CYS A 431 -16.30 21.48 -12.78
CA CYS A 431 -15.90 21.92 -11.44
C CYS A 431 -15.23 23.29 -11.48
N ASP A 432 -15.57 24.17 -10.55
CA ASP A 432 -14.75 25.32 -10.21
C ASP A 432 -13.73 24.90 -9.14
N ILE A 433 -12.46 24.80 -9.51
CA ILE A 433 -11.40 24.34 -8.62
C ILE A 433 -11.12 25.31 -7.46
N THR A 434 -11.66 26.53 -7.50
CA THR A 434 -11.56 27.51 -6.40
C THR A 434 -12.55 27.22 -5.27
N ASP A 435 -13.54 26.39 -5.52
CA ASP A 435 -14.49 25.89 -4.53
C ASP A 435 -13.98 24.56 -3.95
N GLU A 436 -13.60 24.58 -2.68
CA GLU A 436 -13.01 23.44 -1.99
C GLU A 436 -13.98 22.26 -1.88
N GLU A 437 -15.26 22.53 -1.60
CA GLU A 437 -16.28 21.47 -1.45
C GLU A 437 -16.63 20.83 -2.80
N ALA A 438 -16.73 21.65 -3.86
CA ALA A 438 -16.88 21.13 -5.22
C ALA A 438 -15.70 20.22 -5.62
N VAL A 439 -14.47 20.56 -5.24
CA VAL A 439 -13.28 19.74 -5.50
C VAL A 439 -13.33 18.42 -4.71
N ARG A 440 -13.71 18.46 -3.43
CA ARG A 440 -13.86 17.23 -2.63
C ARG A 440 -14.90 16.29 -3.23
N THR A 441 -16.04 16.84 -3.65
CA THR A 441 -17.11 16.08 -4.31
C THR A 441 -16.63 15.47 -5.62
N LEU A 442 -15.95 16.27 -6.47
CA LEU A 442 -15.36 15.80 -7.72
C LEU A 442 -14.42 14.60 -7.49
N VAL A 443 -13.46 14.75 -6.58
CA VAL A 443 -12.48 13.69 -6.30
C VAL A 443 -13.18 12.43 -5.78
N LYS A 444 -14.15 12.58 -4.85
CA LYS A 444 -14.94 11.45 -4.34
C LYS A 444 -15.68 10.72 -5.46
N THR A 445 -16.30 11.46 -6.38
CA THR A 445 -17.00 10.89 -7.54
C THR A 445 -16.04 10.11 -8.44
N ILE A 446 -14.91 10.71 -8.84
CA ILE A 446 -13.91 10.05 -9.70
C ILE A 446 -13.37 8.77 -9.02
N ILE A 447 -13.05 8.82 -7.73
CA ILE A 447 -12.57 7.63 -7.00
C ILE A 447 -13.65 6.54 -6.92
N SER A 448 -14.91 6.92 -6.68
CA SER A 448 -16.03 5.97 -6.63
C SER A 448 -16.30 5.30 -7.99
N GLU A 449 -16.23 6.05 -9.09
CA GLU A 449 -16.54 5.55 -10.43
C GLU A 449 -15.37 4.80 -11.09
N HIS A 450 -14.13 5.22 -10.81
CA HIS A 450 -12.94 4.75 -11.53
C HIS A 450 -11.84 4.19 -10.62
N GLY A 451 -12.06 4.22 -9.32
CA GLY A 451 -11.17 3.62 -8.31
C GLY A 451 -9.97 4.49 -7.91
N HIS A 452 -9.39 5.26 -8.82
CA HIS A 452 -8.19 6.05 -8.48
C HIS A 452 -7.83 7.12 -9.53
N VAL A 453 -6.83 7.96 -9.17
CA VAL A 453 -6.14 8.88 -10.09
C VAL A 453 -4.63 8.64 -9.96
N ASP A 454 -3.96 8.29 -11.06
CA ASP A 454 -2.51 8.09 -11.10
C ASP A 454 -1.74 9.40 -11.27
N VAL A 455 -2.32 10.34 -12.06
CA VAL A 455 -1.66 11.61 -12.39
C VAL A 455 -2.66 12.77 -12.29
N LEU A 456 -2.26 13.80 -11.54
CA LEU A 456 -2.93 15.10 -11.53
C LEU A 456 -2.12 16.09 -12.36
N VAL A 457 -2.76 16.73 -13.35
CA VAL A 457 -2.17 17.84 -14.12
C VAL A 457 -2.88 19.13 -13.74
N ASN A 458 -2.24 19.94 -12.91
CA ASN A 458 -2.69 21.28 -12.55
C ASN A 458 -2.35 22.25 -13.68
N ASN A 459 -3.21 22.34 -14.68
CA ASN A 459 -3.04 23.19 -15.84
C ASN A 459 -3.97 24.41 -15.84
N ALA A 460 -5.13 24.35 -15.19
CA ALA A 460 -6.01 25.51 -15.06
C ALA A 460 -5.24 26.72 -14.50
N GLY A 461 -5.44 27.87 -15.11
CA GLY A 461 -4.72 29.04 -14.68
C GLY A 461 -5.28 30.32 -15.30
N ARG A 462 -4.94 31.43 -14.68
CA ARG A 462 -5.27 32.78 -15.10
C ARG A 462 -4.04 33.67 -15.04
N SER A 463 -3.85 34.50 -16.07
CA SER A 463 -2.82 35.53 -16.07
C SER A 463 -3.47 36.92 -16.21
N ILE A 464 -2.99 37.85 -15.41
CA ILE A 464 -3.33 39.28 -15.52
C ILE A 464 -2.01 40.02 -15.72
N ARG A 465 -1.85 40.67 -16.89
CA ARG A 465 -0.70 41.49 -17.18
C ARG A 465 -1.05 42.97 -16.87
N ARG A 466 -0.57 43.46 -15.75
CA ARG A 466 -0.74 44.84 -15.30
C ARG A 466 0.40 45.22 -14.35
N SER A 467 0.92 46.46 -14.48
CA SER A 467 1.90 46.96 -13.54
C SER A 467 1.30 47.15 -12.14
N THR A 468 2.11 47.05 -11.10
CA THR A 468 1.67 47.28 -9.74
C THR A 468 1.15 48.70 -9.53
N LEU A 469 1.74 49.68 -10.23
CA LEU A 469 1.30 51.08 -10.19
C LEU A 469 -0.15 51.26 -10.69
N HIS A 470 -0.55 50.50 -11.71
CA HIS A 470 -1.93 50.49 -12.21
C HIS A 470 -2.84 49.47 -11.48
N SER A 471 -2.38 48.91 -10.41
CA SER A 471 -3.12 47.91 -9.61
C SER A 471 -3.40 48.37 -8.17
N VAL A 472 -3.12 49.63 -7.84
CA VAL A 472 -3.25 50.16 -6.45
C VAL A 472 -4.67 49.92 -5.92
N ASP A 473 -5.70 50.17 -6.70
CA ASP A 473 -7.12 49.99 -6.34
C ASP A 473 -7.68 48.65 -6.80
N ARG A 474 -6.84 47.69 -7.14
CA ARG A 474 -7.25 46.41 -7.77
C ARG A 474 -6.70 45.20 -7.09
N SER A 475 -6.70 45.17 -5.77
CA SER A 475 -6.28 43.99 -4.95
C SER A 475 -7.02 42.72 -5.34
N HIS A 476 -8.28 42.83 -5.78
CA HIS A 476 -9.09 41.71 -6.26
C HIS A 476 -8.44 40.96 -7.45
N ASP A 477 -7.62 41.58 -8.28
CA ASP A 477 -6.90 40.90 -9.36
C ASP A 477 -5.87 39.91 -8.80
N TYR A 478 -5.19 40.25 -7.71
CA TYR A 478 -4.26 39.36 -7.02
C TYR A 478 -5.01 38.17 -6.39
N HIS A 479 -6.12 38.42 -5.70
CA HIS A 479 -6.96 37.38 -5.13
C HIS A 479 -7.47 36.41 -6.20
N ARG A 480 -7.97 36.91 -7.33
CA ARG A 480 -8.48 36.08 -8.42
C ARG A 480 -7.41 35.20 -9.07
N VAL A 481 -6.19 35.71 -9.22
CA VAL A 481 -5.06 34.94 -9.76
C VAL A 481 -4.59 33.87 -8.76
N MET A 482 -4.46 34.23 -7.48
CA MET A 482 -4.11 33.30 -6.41
C MET A 482 -5.16 32.20 -6.24
N ALA A 483 -6.44 32.53 -6.28
CA ALA A 483 -7.52 31.57 -6.12
C ALA A 483 -7.41 30.43 -7.15
N VAL A 484 -7.21 30.74 -8.43
CA VAL A 484 -7.15 29.72 -9.48
C VAL A 484 -5.78 29.04 -9.54
N ASN A 485 -4.68 29.82 -9.56
CA ASN A 485 -3.35 29.29 -9.86
C ASN A 485 -2.71 28.57 -8.69
N TYR A 486 -3.08 28.92 -7.46
CA TYR A 486 -2.51 28.37 -6.24
C TYR A 486 -3.55 27.57 -5.45
N PHE A 487 -4.57 28.23 -4.90
CA PHE A 487 -5.53 27.55 -4.03
C PHE A 487 -6.30 26.44 -4.75
N GLY A 488 -6.72 26.66 -6.00
CA GLY A 488 -7.41 25.62 -6.78
C GLY A 488 -6.53 24.39 -7.05
N ALA A 489 -5.24 24.58 -7.29
CA ALA A 489 -4.29 23.48 -7.43
C ALA A 489 -4.04 22.77 -6.08
N VAL A 490 -3.91 23.54 -5.00
CA VAL A 490 -3.74 22.99 -3.62
C VAL A 490 -4.96 22.18 -3.21
N ASN A 491 -6.18 22.65 -3.43
CA ASN A 491 -7.42 21.93 -3.12
C ASN A 491 -7.43 20.54 -3.76
N LEU A 492 -7.05 20.45 -5.04
CA LEU A 492 -6.97 19.15 -5.74
C LEU A 492 -5.88 18.23 -5.19
N VAL A 493 -4.70 18.79 -4.88
CA VAL A 493 -3.63 18.00 -4.26
C VAL A 493 -4.08 17.46 -2.92
N LEU A 494 -4.64 18.31 -2.04
CA LEU A 494 -5.08 17.88 -0.71
C LEU A 494 -6.20 16.83 -0.77
N ALA A 495 -7.10 16.93 -1.74
CA ALA A 495 -8.17 15.94 -1.91
C ALA A 495 -7.67 14.59 -2.45
N LEU A 496 -6.65 14.58 -3.35
CA LEU A 496 -6.12 13.36 -3.96
C LEU A 496 -4.99 12.72 -3.16
N LEU A 497 -4.24 13.50 -2.40
CA LEU A 497 -3.01 13.06 -1.72
C LEU A 497 -3.21 11.83 -0.81
N PRO A 498 -4.27 11.75 0.04
CA PRO A 498 -4.50 10.56 0.87
C PRO A 498 -4.61 9.28 0.04
N HIS A 499 -5.34 9.30 -1.07
CA HIS A 499 -5.50 8.15 -1.98
C HIS A 499 -4.20 7.78 -2.69
N MET A 500 -3.39 8.79 -3.08
CA MET A 500 -2.08 8.54 -3.69
C MET A 500 -1.09 7.93 -2.70
N ILE A 501 -1.10 8.38 -1.44
CA ILE A 501 -0.28 7.82 -0.35
C ILE A 501 -0.69 6.38 -0.05
N GLU A 502 -1.98 6.11 0.13
CA GLU A 502 -2.50 4.75 0.36
C GLU A 502 -2.06 3.77 -0.73
N ARG A 503 -2.10 4.21 -1.99
CA ARG A 503 -1.65 3.42 -3.15
C ARG A 503 -0.13 3.39 -3.32
N ARG A 504 0.62 4.19 -2.55
CA ARG A 504 2.06 4.40 -2.69
C ARG A 504 2.45 4.70 -4.15
N SER A 505 1.63 5.49 -4.83
CA SER A 505 1.81 5.84 -6.25
C SER A 505 0.99 7.07 -6.58
N GLY A 506 1.64 8.13 -7.02
CA GLY A 506 0.99 9.36 -7.48
C GLY A 506 1.95 10.28 -8.21
N ARG A 507 1.43 11.05 -9.16
CA ARG A 507 2.20 12.07 -9.88
C ARG A 507 1.41 13.34 -9.96
N VAL A 508 1.99 14.45 -9.50
CA VAL A 508 1.42 15.79 -9.63
C VAL A 508 2.29 16.59 -10.59
N VAL A 509 1.70 17.05 -11.68
CA VAL A 509 2.37 17.87 -12.70
C VAL A 509 1.73 19.25 -12.71
N ASN A 510 2.49 20.26 -12.29
CA ASN A 510 2.03 21.64 -12.27
C ASN A 510 2.52 22.39 -13.52
N VAL A 511 1.60 22.94 -14.27
CA VAL A 511 1.92 23.86 -15.37
C VAL A 511 2.27 25.22 -14.77
N SER A 512 3.57 25.45 -14.64
CA SER A 512 4.17 26.68 -14.16
C SER A 512 4.61 27.58 -15.33
N SER A 513 5.43 28.57 -15.05
CA SER A 513 5.87 29.57 -16.05
C SER A 513 7.32 30.00 -15.79
N ILE A 514 8.01 30.36 -16.87
CA ILE A 514 9.30 31.06 -16.73
C ILE A 514 9.17 32.39 -15.98
N ALA A 515 7.96 32.92 -15.80
CA ALA A 515 7.73 34.12 -14.99
C ALA A 515 8.25 33.96 -13.53
N VAL A 516 8.28 32.76 -13.01
CA VAL A 516 8.89 32.45 -11.70
C VAL A 516 10.40 32.72 -11.72
N GLN A 517 11.05 32.48 -12.86
CA GLN A 517 12.49 32.66 -13.05
C GLN A 517 12.83 34.08 -13.47
N THR A 518 12.12 34.62 -14.43
CA THR A 518 12.38 35.95 -15.00
C THR A 518 11.92 37.11 -14.11
N ARG A 519 10.79 36.93 -13.41
CA ARG A 519 10.14 37.97 -12.57
C ARG A 519 9.94 39.27 -13.32
N GLY A 520 9.53 39.18 -14.61
CA GLY A 520 9.30 40.32 -15.47
C GLY A 520 8.26 41.28 -14.89
N ALA A 521 8.42 42.59 -15.17
CA ALA A 521 7.46 43.60 -14.78
C ALA A 521 6.07 43.30 -15.35
N ARG A 522 5.01 43.80 -14.74
CA ARG A 522 3.58 43.62 -15.07
C ARG A 522 3.02 42.21 -14.78
N PHE A 523 3.82 41.26 -14.29
CA PHE A 523 3.37 39.92 -13.96
C PHE A 523 3.40 39.64 -12.45
N GLY A 524 3.40 40.67 -11.59
CA GLY A 524 3.56 40.50 -10.14
C GLY A 524 2.59 39.49 -9.54
N ALA A 525 1.28 39.61 -9.77
CA ALA A 525 0.28 38.68 -9.26
C ALA A 525 0.47 37.27 -9.84
N TYR A 526 0.70 37.16 -11.14
CA TYR A 526 0.87 35.87 -11.82
C TYR A 526 2.15 35.14 -11.38
N ALA A 527 3.28 35.83 -11.39
CA ALA A 527 4.57 35.24 -10.96
C ALA A 527 4.54 34.80 -9.49
N ALA A 528 3.92 35.62 -8.61
CA ALA A 528 3.74 35.26 -7.21
C ALA A 528 2.90 33.99 -7.03
N SER A 529 1.77 33.86 -7.77
CA SER A 529 0.91 32.68 -7.66
C SER A 529 1.60 31.38 -8.14
N LYS A 530 2.36 31.45 -9.23
CA LYS A 530 3.11 30.29 -9.72
C LYS A 530 4.31 29.96 -8.85
N ALA A 531 4.98 30.95 -8.26
CA ALA A 531 6.05 30.72 -7.29
C ALA A 531 5.53 30.07 -6.00
N ALA A 532 4.37 30.49 -5.51
CA ALA A 532 3.71 29.86 -4.36
C ALA A 532 3.40 28.38 -4.63
N LEU A 533 2.85 28.07 -5.82
CA LEU A 533 2.57 26.68 -6.21
C LEU A 533 3.85 25.83 -6.30
N GLU A 534 4.94 26.36 -6.83
CA GLU A 534 6.22 25.62 -6.89
C GLU A 534 6.78 25.37 -5.49
N ALA A 535 6.77 26.38 -4.59
CA ALA A 535 7.23 26.23 -3.22
C ALA A 535 6.41 25.17 -2.45
N PHE A 536 5.08 25.19 -2.58
CA PHE A 536 4.20 24.18 -2.03
C PHE A 536 4.57 22.78 -2.55
N SER A 537 4.75 22.65 -3.86
CA SER A 537 5.07 21.36 -4.49
C SER A 537 6.42 20.81 -4.04
N GLU A 538 7.43 21.68 -3.89
CA GLU A 538 8.76 21.28 -3.46
C GLU A 538 8.75 20.80 -1.99
N SER A 539 8.00 21.47 -1.11
CA SER A 539 7.81 21.06 0.28
C SER A 539 7.06 19.72 0.37
N THR A 540 5.88 19.63 -0.25
CA THR A 540 5.06 18.42 -0.21
C THR A 540 5.78 17.22 -0.86
N GLY A 541 6.56 17.46 -1.91
CA GLY A 541 7.35 16.41 -2.56
C GLY A 541 8.43 15.80 -1.66
N VAL A 542 8.98 16.56 -0.71
CA VAL A 542 9.89 16.04 0.31
C VAL A 542 9.12 15.20 1.33
N GLU A 543 7.97 15.67 1.79
CA GLU A 543 7.14 14.97 2.78
C GLU A 543 6.65 13.60 2.27
N THR A 544 6.35 13.49 0.96
CA THR A 544 5.74 12.30 0.35
C THR A 544 6.73 11.43 -0.42
N LEU A 545 8.02 11.67 -0.26
CA LEU A 545 9.06 10.93 -1.00
C LEU A 545 9.01 9.42 -0.74
N SER A 546 8.83 9.02 0.52
CA SER A 546 8.70 7.62 0.92
C SER A 546 7.41 6.96 0.46
N ASP A 547 6.38 7.76 0.15
CA ASP A 547 5.09 7.28 -0.34
C ASP A 547 5.04 7.18 -1.87
N HIS A 548 6.16 7.51 -2.54
CA HIS A 548 6.30 7.51 -3.99
C HIS A 548 5.29 8.42 -4.71
N VAL A 549 4.92 9.53 -4.08
CA VAL A 549 4.17 10.60 -4.71
C VAL A 549 5.15 11.69 -5.15
N THR A 550 5.15 11.98 -6.45
CA THR A 550 6.14 12.88 -7.06
C THR A 550 5.50 14.16 -7.59
N PHE A 551 6.24 15.25 -7.49
CA PHE A 551 5.81 16.56 -7.98
C PHE A 551 6.75 17.05 -9.07
N THR A 552 6.18 17.51 -10.20
CA THR A 552 6.91 18.05 -11.35
C THR A 552 6.41 19.46 -11.69
N ASN A 553 7.28 20.45 -11.64
CA ASN A 553 6.98 21.81 -12.07
C ASN A 553 7.44 22.05 -13.51
N VAL A 554 6.51 22.23 -14.44
CA VAL A 554 6.78 22.47 -15.88
C VAL A 554 6.70 23.95 -16.15
N ARG A 555 7.84 24.62 -16.22
CA ARG A 555 7.95 26.06 -16.50
C ARG A 555 7.87 26.33 -18.00
N LEU A 556 6.75 26.87 -18.44
CA LEU A 556 6.54 27.18 -19.86
C LEU A 556 6.84 28.65 -20.16
N PRO A 557 7.39 28.96 -21.34
CA PRO A 557 7.45 30.34 -21.84
C PRO A 557 6.08 30.80 -22.30
N LEU A 558 6.00 31.91 -23.04
CA LEU A 558 4.76 32.31 -23.70
C LEU A 558 4.30 31.21 -24.68
N VAL A 559 3.03 30.85 -24.61
CA VAL A 559 2.42 29.82 -25.43
C VAL A 559 1.21 30.43 -26.14
N ARG A 560 1.05 30.18 -27.42
CA ARG A 560 -0.02 30.72 -28.27
C ARG A 560 -1.38 30.12 -27.90
N THR A 561 -2.01 30.70 -26.87
CA THR A 561 -3.31 30.30 -26.31
C THR A 561 -4.25 31.50 -26.20
N ARG A 562 -5.54 31.23 -25.92
CA ARG A 562 -6.52 32.29 -25.62
C ARG A 562 -6.05 33.24 -24.48
N MET A 563 -5.22 32.75 -23.56
CA MET A 563 -4.72 33.54 -22.41
C MET A 563 -3.84 34.71 -22.82
N ILE A 564 -3.06 34.62 -23.90
CA ILE A 564 -2.16 35.68 -24.37
C ILE A 564 -2.79 36.50 -25.50
N ALA A 565 -3.90 36.07 -26.09
CA ALA A 565 -4.56 36.73 -27.21
C ALA A 565 -4.88 38.22 -26.98
N PRO A 566 -5.27 38.68 -25.77
CA PRO A 566 -5.55 40.11 -25.52
C PRO A 566 -4.31 41.01 -25.56
N THR A 567 -3.09 40.48 -25.69
CA THR A 567 -1.85 41.26 -25.70
C THR A 567 -1.21 41.19 -27.08
N GLU A 568 -1.48 42.19 -27.94
CA GLU A 568 -0.99 42.24 -29.32
C GLU A 568 0.53 42.12 -29.44
N ALA A 569 1.29 42.72 -28.52
CA ALA A 569 2.75 42.61 -28.45
C ALA A 569 3.28 41.18 -28.41
N TYR A 570 2.46 40.19 -28.00
CA TYR A 570 2.86 38.79 -27.94
C TYR A 570 2.56 37.99 -29.20
N GLN A 571 1.66 38.49 -30.05
CA GLN A 571 1.25 37.73 -31.25
C GLN A 571 2.41 37.55 -32.24
N ASN A 572 3.32 38.52 -32.30
CA ASN A 572 4.44 38.57 -33.24
C ASN A 572 5.81 38.37 -32.55
N SER A 573 5.83 38.04 -31.23
CA SER A 573 7.09 37.87 -30.48
C SER A 573 7.81 36.61 -30.91
N ALA A 574 9.11 36.72 -31.18
CA ALA A 574 9.98 35.57 -31.39
C ALA A 574 10.08 34.75 -30.11
N GLY A 575 10.00 33.41 -30.21
CA GLY A 575 10.13 32.50 -29.07
C GLY A 575 8.82 32.07 -28.40
N VAL A 576 7.65 32.49 -28.92
CA VAL A 576 6.34 31.96 -28.49
C VAL A 576 6.18 30.51 -28.95
N TRP A 577 5.90 29.61 -28.01
CA TRP A 577 5.71 28.18 -28.32
C TRP A 577 4.32 27.89 -28.87
N SER A 578 4.23 26.88 -29.74
CA SER A 578 2.95 26.29 -30.08
C SER A 578 2.36 25.54 -28.89
N VAL A 579 1.05 25.35 -28.89
CA VAL A 579 0.30 24.59 -27.90
C VAL A 579 0.84 23.15 -27.81
N ASP A 580 1.09 22.50 -28.95
CA ASP A 580 1.58 21.13 -29.02
C ASP A 580 3.00 20.99 -28.42
N LYS A 581 3.88 21.97 -28.66
CA LYS A 581 5.21 21.99 -28.05
C LYS A 581 5.12 22.13 -26.54
N ALA A 582 4.24 22.97 -26.03
CA ALA A 582 4.01 23.10 -24.57
C ALA A 582 3.42 21.83 -23.98
N ALA A 583 2.40 21.25 -24.61
CA ALA A 583 1.77 19.99 -24.19
C ALA A 583 2.77 18.82 -24.19
N SER A 584 3.71 18.79 -25.15
CA SER A 584 4.77 17.76 -25.16
C SER A 584 5.69 17.85 -23.95
N LYS A 585 5.91 19.05 -23.39
CA LYS A 585 6.69 19.22 -22.15
C LYS A 585 5.91 18.82 -20.90
N VAL A 586 4.61 19.05 -20.89
CA VAL A 586 3.73 18.52 -19.81
C VAL A 586 3.71 17.00 -19.88
N LEU A 587 3.57 16.41 -21.06
CA LEU A 587 3.65 14.96 -21.25
C LEU A 587 5.02 14.39 -20.82
N GLU A 588 6.12 15.09 -21.09
CA GLU A 588 7.45 14.72 -20.58
C GLU A 588 7.46 14.69 -19.05
N GLY A 589 6.83 15.67 -18.38
CA GLY A 589 6.64 15.69 -16.93
C GLY A 589 5.84 14.49 -16.42
N ILE A 590 4.77 14.12 -17.13
CA ILE A 590 3.96 12.94 -16.78
C ILE A 590 4.75 11.65 -16.91
N LEU A 591 5.56 11.50 -17.96
CA LEU A 591 6.29 10.25 -18.26
C LEU A 591 7.55 10.07 -17.41
N ARG A 592 8.35 11.13 -17.26
CA ARG A 592 9.68 11.09 -16.62
C ARG A 592 9.70 11.57 -15.18
N HIS A 593 8.66 12.31 -14.77
CA HIS A 593 8.47 12.93 -13.45
C HIS A 593 9.73 13.56 -12.81
N PRO A 594 10.53 14.36 -13.53
CA PRO A 594 11.62 15.11 -12.94
C PRO A 594 11.04 16.18 -12.01
N ALA A 595 11.77 16.61 -11.00
CA ALA A 595 11.30 17.68 -10.11
C ALA A 595 10.95 18.97 -10.87
N ARG A 596 11.69 19.25 -11.99
CA ARG A 596 11.51 20.48 -12.77
C ARG A 596 11.84 20.30 -14.24
N ILE A 597 11.03 20.91 -15.10
CA ILE A 597 11.31 21.10 -16.53
C ILE A 597 11.36 22.61 -16.78
N SER A 598 12.50 23.12 -17.27
CA SER A 598 12.71 24.57 -17.51
C SER A 598 13.34 24.81 -18.87
N PRO A 599 12.85 25.78 -19.65
CA PRO A 599 13.53 26.22 -20.88
C PRO A 599 14.89 26.86 -20.58
N PRO A 600 15.87 26.78 -21.51
CA PRO A 600 17.21 27.38 -21.34
C PRO A 600 17.16 28.89 -21.02
N LEU A 601 16.28 29.62 -21.66
CA LEU A 601 16.11 31.08 -21.41
C LEU A 601 15.74 31.35 -19.95
N GLY A 602 14.83 30.56 -19.36
CA GLY A 602 14.45 30.72 -17.96
C GLY A 602 15.62 30.43 -17.01
N GLN A 603 16.39 29.37 -17.33
CA GLN A 603 17.59 29.03 -16.54
C GLN A 603 18.64 30.13 -16.58
N LEU A 604 18.87 30.73 -17.75
CA LEU A 604 19.78 31.87 -17.90
C LEU A 604 19.32 33.09 -17.09
N ALA A 605 18.02 33.41 -17.12
CA ALA A 605 17.43 34.52 -16.34
C ALA A 605 17.58 34.25 -14.82
N GLU A 606 17.37 33.02 -14.36
CA GLU A 606 17.54 32.62 -12.97
C GLU A 606 19.01 32.75 -12.54
N PHE A 607 19.94 32.31 -13.37
CA PHE A 607 21.39 32.46 -13.16
C PHE A 607 21.76 33.97 -13.07
N GLY A 608 21.36 34.77 -14.05
CA GLY A 608 21.62 36.20 -14.05
C GLY A 608 21.12 36.90 -12.78
N ARG A 609 19.91 36.56 -12.34
CA ARG A 609 19.34 37.11 -11.12
C ARG A 609 20.08 36.69 -9.85
N LYS A 610 20.60 35.47 -9.80
CA LYS A 610 21.36 34.94 -8.66
C LYS A 610 22.76 35.58 -8.55
N PHE A 611 23.44 35.75 -9.68
CA PHE A 611 24.83 36.17 -9.69
C PHE A 611 25.04 37.65 -10.05
N THR A 612 24.11 38.25 -10.82
CA THR A 612 24.19 39.67 -11.21
C THR A 612 22.85 40.40 -10.98
N PRO A 613 22.32 40.45 -9.74
CA PRO A 613 20.96 40.92 -9.46
C PRO A 613 20.73 42.37 -9.88
N ARG A 614 21.70 43.28 -9.68
CA ARG A 614 21.57 44.69 -10.05
C ARG A 614 21.54 44.89 -11.54
N LEU A 615 22.35 44.18 -12.31
CA LEU A 615 22.37 44.24 -13.78
C LEU A 615 21.05 43.70 -14.34
N THR A 616 20.63 42.54 -13.87
CA THR A 616 19.36 41.94 -14.28
C THR A 616 18.17 42.87 -14.01
N SER A 617 18.13 43.52 -12.85
CA SER A 617 17.07 44.46 -12.50
C SER A 617 17.07 45.68 -13.43
N ARG A 618 18.24 46.20 -13.84
CA ARG A 618 18.34 47.29 -14.79
C ARG A 618 17.84 46.91 -16.18
N ILE A 619 18.19 45.71 -16.66
CA ILE A 619 17.71 45.20 -17.96
C ILE A 619 16.19 45.06 -17.93
N LEU A 620 15.61 44.45 -16.92
CA LEU A 620 14.16 44.28 -16.76
C LEU A 620 13.43 45.66 -16.64
N HIS A 621 14.10 46.65 -16.00
CA HIS A 621 13.57 47.99 -15.91
C HIS A 621 13.56 48.72 -17.28
N GLN A 622 14.61 48.56 -18.08
CA GLN A 622 14.63 49.09 -19.43
C GLN A 622 13.55 48.44 -20.31
N GLU A 623 13.37 47.12 -20.22
CA GLU A 623 12.28 46.41 -20.88
C GLU A 623 10.90 46.96 -20.46
N TYR A 624 10.74 47.26 -19.16
CA TYR A 624 9.51 47.86 -18.63
C TYR A 624 9.22 49.23 -19.23
N LEU A 625 10.24 50.06 -19.43
CA LEU A 625 10.07 51.39 -20.02
C LEU A 625 9.80 51.36 -21.51
N LEU A 626 10.29 50.36 -22.25
CA LEU A 626 10.13 50.21 -23.70
C LEU A 626 8.79 49.61 -24.14
N VAL A 627 8.03 49.02 -23.23
CA VAL A 627 6.76 48.35 -23.57
C VAL A 627 5.62 49.02 -22.81
N ASP A 628 4.64 49.54 -23.50
CA ASP A 628 3.48 50.18 -22.90
C ASP A 628 2.52 49.21 -22.21
N GLU A 629 1.65 49.75 -21.38
CA GLU A 629 0.52 49.01 -20.83
C GLU A 629 -0.47 48.66 -21.96
N SER A 630 -1.08 47.47 -21.88
CA SER A 630 -2.16 47.13 -22.82
C SER A 630 -3.42 47.92 -22.53
N ALA A 631 -4.19 48.21 -23.58
CA ALA A 631 -5.48 48.92 -23.48
C ALA A 631 -6.42 48.22 -22.45
N ALA A 632 -6.41 46.87 -22.40
CA ALA A 632 -7.15 46.11 -21.41
C ALA A 632 -6.65 46.36 -19.95
N ALA A 633 -5.35 46.63 -19.76
CA ALA A 633 -4.79 46.97 -18.46
C ALA A 633 -5.18 48.40 -18.03
N LEU A 634 -5.32 49.30 -18.98
CA LEU A 634 -5.74 50.69 -18.73
C LEU A 634 -7.27 50.84 -18.59
N GLY A 635 -8.04 49.80 -18.91
CA GLY A 635 -9.51 49.81 -18.83
C GLY A 635 -10.17 50.60 -19.99
N THR A 636 -9.45 50.81 -21.09
CA THR A 636 -9.93 51.55 -22.26
C THR A 636 -10.58 50.68 -23.33
N VAL A 637 -10.69 49.37 -23.10
CA VAL A 637 -11.44 48.42 -23.94
C VAL A 637 -12.68 48.00 -23.19
N GLU A 638 -13.84 48.26 -23.73
CA GLU A 638 -15.11 47.66 -23.30
C GLU A 638 -15.01 46.14 -23.46
N ARG A 639 -15.51 45.40 -22.45
CA ARG A 639 -15.46 43.93 -22.37
C ARG A 639 -16.38 43.27 -23.35
#